data_7efe978818316a5b3f997c3d0b1c33d2
#
_entry.id   7efe978818316a5b3f997c3d0b1c33d2
#
_cell.length_a   1.000
_cell.length_b   1.000
_cell.length_c   1.000
_cell.angle_alpha   90.00
_cell.angle_beta   90.00
_cell.angle_gamma   90.00
#
_symmetry.space_group_name_H-M   'P 1'
#
loop_
_entity.id
_entity.type
_entity.pdbx_description
1 polymer ?
#
loop_
_entity_poly.entity_id
_entity_poly.type
_entity_poly.pdbx_seq_one_letter_code
_entity_poly.pdbx_strand_id
1 'polypeptide(L)'
;MMAVLAVVLGVVVAGIAIPFAGIAGISARQVAKAVDDLPATFDTGTLPQTTRIVDANGNLITTLYDQNRVYRPLDQISRNMTQAIVSIEDYRFYQHGAIDLKGTLRAFVTNQANSGTVQGGSSITQQLVKQTLLTQAEESGNKNAMKAATADTYARKLKELRYAIALEQAHSKDWILERYLNTAYFGDGAYGVQAAARHYFNVNSNQLTVKQSALLAGLVKNPTGYDPTNFPDAAVARRNVVLDREAQLHVITSDQADALKQKKLGLHVQSSQNGCVNATAPFFCDYVINYLERDPDLGKTVDARKKLLTSGGLTIHTTLESPNQRAADSSLAKHVYPTDNAVGGIAEVEPGTGNVLALAQSRPMGNAAKKGQTYINYTIPQELGGSAGFQAGSTFKLFVLASAIEDHIPTSTKFNSQSPMTFNQADYKNCAGAPQWGGPWVVHNETGTGIFDMYKATQLSINTYFTQLERLTGICQPFALAKQMGVDLTDPDGDPQTRAGAERTPSFTLGIPSVSPLEMAGAYATFAARGEHCDPRPVTEIDDAAGTPIKTYAKSCKQVIPDWVADQVNDITQGVQQPANARNEGHAGFGYELGHTNLQTSTGAVIPSAGKTGTTQSDRSVWFDGYTPQISTVAMIAGANEQGTPISLDNVAVGGYVHSEVSGSGFAGPMWADAMHPIQSSLDPVPFHPINVAAETGVSASIPSVGGLSYKAAEQALEAAGFHVARGSAVASTYAAGTVVYGTPSGTAPTGSVIMLYTSTGHAPAPPKQHKKANHKKGR
;
A
#
# COMPACT_ATOMS: atom_id res chain seq x y z
N MET A 1 -87.06 -40.53 19.99
CA MET A 1 -85.64 -40.92 20.29
C MET A 1 -84.66 -40.41 19.20
N MET A 2 -84.87 -40.63 17.90
CA MET A 2 -83.98 -40.17 16.81
C MET A 2 -83.82 -38.62 16.76
N ALA A 3 -84.90 -37.88 16.95
CA ALA A 3 -84.80 -36.38 16.91
C ALA A 3 -83.93 -35.82 18.07
N VAL A 4 -84.01 -36.38 19.25
CA VAL A 4 -83.20 -36.00 20.38
C VAL A 4 -81.72 -36.37 20.16
N LEU A 5 -81.46 -37.51 19.55
CA LEU A 5 -80.11 -37.98 19.23
C LEU A 5 -79.45 -37.02 18.18
N ALA A 6 -80.19 -36.61 17.15
CA ALA A 6 -79.74 -35.68 16.14
C ALA A 6 -79.44 -34.28 16.71
N VAL A 7 -80.26 -33.78 17.66
CA VAL A 7 -80.00 -32.49 18.34
C VAL A 7 -78.76 -32.59 19.26
N VAL A 8 -78.65 -33.69 20.00
CA VAL A 8 -77.45 -33.87 20.87
C VAL A 8 -76.19 -34.01 20.01
N LEU A 9 -76.20 -34.74 18.89
CA LEU A 9 -75.05 -34.87 17.99
C LEU A 9 -74.72 -33.53 17.32
N GLY A 10 -75.72 -32.78 16.94
CA GLY A 10 -75.58 -31.40 16.40
C GLY A 10 -74.94 -30.44 17.38
N VAL A 11 -75.34 -30.50 18.64
CA VAL A 11 -74.75 -29.67 19.74
C VAL A 11 -73.31 -30.09 20.06
N VAL A 12 -73.04 -31.41 20.03
CA VAL A 12 -71.67 -31.91 20.26
C VAL A 12 -70.73 -31.52 19.11
N VAL A 13 -71.15 -31.65 17.86
CA VAL A 13 -70.39 -31.25 16.67
C VAL A 13 -70.20 -29.71 16.65
N ALA A 14 -71.22 -28.92 16.97
CA ALA A 14 -71.08 -27.48 17.12
C ALA A 14 -70.17 -27.11 18.26
N GLY A 15 -70.27 -27.80 19.42
CA GLY A 15 -69.46 -27.55 20.60
C GLY A 15 -68.00 -27.85 20.39
N ILE A 16 -67.67 -28.80 19.48
CA ILE A 16 -66.28 -29.05 19.06
C ILE A 16 -65.79 -28.10 17.96
N ALA A 17 -66.64 -27.78 16.97
CA ALA A 17 -66.29 -26.98 15.85
C ALA A 17 -66.14 -25.49 16.17
N ILE A 18 -66.95 -24.92 17.07
CA ILE A 18 -66.92 -23.51 17.45
C ILE A 18 -65.57 -23.06 18.05
N PRO A 19 -64.96 -23.80 19.05
CA PRO A 19 -63.66 -23.41 19.55
C PRO A 19 -62.55 -23.44 18.48
N PHE A 20 -62.60 -24.44 17.59
CA PHE A 20 -61.61 -24.52 16.47
C PHE A 20 -61.79 -23.39 15.45
N ALA A 21 -63.05 -23.07 15.12
CA ALA A 21 -63.34 -21.91 14.26
C ALA A 21 -63.01 -20.59 14.93
N GLY A 22 -63.19 -20.47 16.26
CA GLY A 22 -62.81 -19.28 17.05
C GLY A 22 -61.30 -19.11 17.09
N ILE A 23 -60.54 -20.14 17.39
CA ILE A 23 -59.10 -20.11 17.40
C ILE A 23 -58.55 -19.82 16.00
N ALA A 24 -59.05 -20.44 14.95
CA ALA A 24 -58.67 -20.17 13.58
C ALA A 24 -59.03 -18.72 13.15
N GLY A 25 -60.16 -18.20 13.59
CA GLY A 25 -60.56 -16.80 13.34
C GLY A 25 -59.71 -15.77 14.07
N ILE A 26 -59.35 -16.02 15.31
CA ILE A 26 -58.44 -15.16 16.13
C ILE A 26 -57.02 -15.20 15.50
N SER A 27 -56.52 -16.35 15.14
CA SER A 27 -55.24 -16.51 14.49
C SER A 27 -55.22 -15.84 13.12
N ALA A 28 -56.29 -15.99 12.32
CA ALA A 28 -56.42 -15.33 11.03
C ALA A 28 -56.49 -13.79 11.17
N ARG A 29 -57.18 -13.27 12.17
CA ARG A 29 -57.21 -11.82 12.47
C ARG A 29 -55.87 -11.28 12.94
N GLN A 30 -55.12 -11.98 13.79
CA GLN A 30 -53.78 -11.59 14.23
C GLN A 30 -52.80 -11.56 13.06
N VAL A 31 -52.88 -12.55 12.17
CA VAL A 31 -52.05 -12.60 10.98
C VAL A 31 -52.45 -11.50 9.99
N ALA A 32 -53.77 -11.24 9.76
CA ALA A 32 -54.24 -10.15 8.93
C ALA A 32 -53.75 -8.80 9.44
N LYS A 33 -53.89 -8.54 10.76
CA LYS A 33 -53.38 -7.32 11.39
C LYS A 33 -51.91 -7.16 11.23
N ALA A 34 -51.12 -8.22 11.47
CA ALA A 34 -49.65 -8.22 11.32
C ALA A 34 -49.24 -7.95 9.85
N VAL A 35 -50.04 -8.33 8.86
CA VAL A 35 -49.81 -8.04 7.45
C VAL A 35 -50.24 -6.59 7.11
N ASP A 36 -51.30 -6.10 7.71
CA ASP A 36 -51.77 -4.70 7.51
C ASP A 36 -50.84 -3.67 8.15
N ASP A 37 -50.16 -4.04 9.25
CA ASP A 37 -49.17 -3.20 9.92
C ASP A 37 -47.85 -3.10 9.11
N LEU A 38 -47.63 -3.91 8.07
CA LEU A 38 -46.43 -3.81 7.22
C LEU A 38 -46.49 -2.55 6.32
N PRO A 39 -45.32 -1.90 6.05
CA PRO A 39 -45.25 -0.77 5.15
C PRO A 39 -45.93 -1.06 3.78
N ALA A 40 -46.64 -0.09 3.25
CA ALA A 40 -47.27 -0.21 1.92
C ALA A 40 -46.26 -0.16 0.78
N THR A 41 -45.03 0.27 1.03
CA THR A 41 -43.91 0.33 0.08
C THR A 41 -42.82 -0.66 0.50
N PHE A 42 -42.16 -1.27 -0.49
CA PHE A 42 -41.02 -2.15 -0.30
C PHE A 42 -39.81 -1.55 -1.00
N ASP A 43 -38.85 -1.09 -0.22
CA ASP A 43 -37.57 -0.61 -0.72
C ASP A 43 -36.63 -1.77 -0.93
N THR A 44 -36.17 -1.95 -2.17
CA THR A 44 -35.18 -3.00 -2.50
C THR A 44 -33.75 -2.57 -2.18
N GLY A 45 -33.53 -1.31 -1.82
CA GLY A 45 -32.19 -0.76 -1.58
C GLY A 45 -31.27 -0.81 -2.80
N THR A 46 -30.05 -0.37 -2.62
CA THR A 46 -28.95 -0.61 -3.58
C THR A 46 -28.43 -2.03 -3.37
N LEU A 47 -28.14 -2.75 -4.48
CA LEU A 47 -27.50 -4.07 -4.36
C LEU A 47 -26.03 -3.90 -4.09
N PRO A 48 -25.42 -4.71 -3.18
CA PRO A 48 -23.98 -4.78 -3.05
C PRO A 48 -23.34 -5.12 -4.39
N GLN A 49 -22.32 -4.37 -4.78
CA GLN A 49 -21.59 -4.58 -6.02
C GLN A 49 -20.10 -4.69 -5.76
N THR A 50 -19.43 -5.41 -6.65
CA THR A 50 -17.98 -5.60 -6.61
C THR A 50 -17.26 -4.30 -6.93
N THR A 51 -16.37 -3.87 -6.03
CA THR A 51 -15.42 -2.77 -6.24
C THR A 51 -14.21 -3.28 -7.03
N ARG A 52 -13.67 -2.45 -7.90
CA ARG A 52 -12.49 -2.70 -8.71
C ARG A 52 -11.37 -1.77 -8.28
N ILE A 53 -10.16 -2.31 -8.08
CA ILE A 53 -8.94 -1.52 -7.93
C ILE A 53 -8.17 -1.68 -9.23
N VAL A 54 -7.84 -0.56 -9.87
CA VAL A 54 -7.16 -0.53 -11.18
C VAL A 54 -5.86 0.26 -11.09
N ASP A 55 -4.86 -0.11 -11.92
CA ASP A 55 -3.61 0.61 -12.05
C ASP A 55 -3.78 1.96 -12.77
N ALA A 56 -2.71 2.74 -12.91
CA ALA A 56 -2.72 4.05 -13.58
C ALA A 56 -3.23 3.99 -15.03
N ASN A 57 -3.15 2.84 -15.68
CA ASN A 57 -3.60 2.60 -17.05
C ASN A 57 -4.98 1.95 -17.14
N GLY A 58 -5.69 1.76 -16.00
CA GLY A 58 -7.02 1.15 -15.93
C GLY A 58 -7.04 -0.37 -15.94
N ASN A 59 -5.88 -1.05 -15.86
CA ASN A 59 -5.81 -2.51 -15.78
C ASN A 59 -6.19 -2.97 -14.35
N LEU A 60 -6.87 -4.11 -14.26
CA LEU A 60 -7.33 -4.64 -12.99
C LEU A 60 -6.17 -5.12 -12.12
N ILE A 61 -6.05 -4.56 -10.92
CA ILE A 61 -5.16 -5.06 -9.86
C ILE A 61 -5.88 -6.17 -9.09
N THR A 62 -7.09 -5.89 -8.61
CA THR A 62 -7.95 -6.84 -7.90
C THR A 62 -9.39 -6.34 -7.82
N THR A 63 -10.26 -7.18 -7.25
CA THR A 63 -11.62 -6.79 -6.86
C THR A 63 -11.82 -6.97 -5.36
N LEU A 64 -12.75 -6.20 -4.79
CA LEU A 64 -13.19 -6.30 -3.40
C LEU A 64 -14.69 -6.52 -3.39
N TYR A 65 -15.18 -7.54 -2.68
CA TYR A 65 -16.61 -7.79 -2.54
C TYR A 65 -16.95 -8.65 -1.33
N ASP A 66 -18.10 -8.40 -0.75
CA ASP A 66 -18.78 -9.30 0.17
C ASP A 66 -19.61 -10.31 -0.63
N GLN A 67 -20.24 -9.85 -1.71
CA GLN A 67 -20.97 -10.65 -2.69
C GLN A 67 -20.44 -10.32 -4.09
N ASN A 68 -19.89 -11.33 -4.79
CA ASN A 68 -19.43 -11.13 -6.17
C ASN A 68 -20.60 -10.83 -7.08
N ARG A 69 -20.91 -9.56 -7.29
CA ARG A 69 -22.02 -9.08 -8.10
C ARG A 69 -21.61 -7.92 -8.99
N VAL A 70 -21.97 -8.03 -10.26
CA VAL A 70 -21.84 -6.96 -11.25
C VAL A 70 -23.21 -6.73 -11.85
N TYR A 71 -23.84 -5.58 -11.55
CA TYR A 71 -25.15 -5.23 -12.06
C TYR A 71 -25.15 -5.06 -13.58
N ARG A 72 -26.22 -5.55 -14.25
CA ARG A 72 -26.44 -5.35 -15.68
C ARG A 72 -27.90 -4.99 -15.94
N PRO A 73 -28.17 -3.93 -16.72
CA PRO A 73 -29.49 -3.64 -17.25
C PRO A 73 -30.04 -4.81 -18.07
N LEU A 74 -31.37 -4.95 -18.16
CA LEU A 74 -32.02 -6.10 -18.79
C LEU A 74 -31.66 -6.25 -20.28
N ASP A 75 -31.45 -5.15 -20.97
CA ASP A 75 -31.01 -5.10 -22.38
C ASP A 75 -29.56 -5.59 -22.58
N GLN A 76 -28.76 -5.64 -21.51
CA GLN A 76 -27.41 -6.22 -21.49
C GLN A 76 -27.39 -7.66 -21.00
N ILE A 77 -28.54 -8.29 -20.81
CA ILE A 77 -28.69 -9.72 -20.48
C ILE A 77 -29.24 -10.45 -21.69
N SER A 78 -28.64 -11.61 -22.01
CA SER A 78 -29.05 -12.42 -23.15
C SER A 78 -30.54 -12.76 -23.09
N ARG A 79 -31.25 -12.63 -24.22
CA ARG A 79 -32.62 -13.05 -24.36
C ARG A 79 -32.79 -14.56 -24.02
N ASN A 80 -31.79 -15.37 -24.32
CA ASN A 80 -31.81 -16.79 -23.92
C ASN A 80 -31.93 -16.95 -22.40
N MET A 81 -31.25 -16.08 -21.64
CA MET A 81 -31.30 -16.14 -20.17
C MET A 81 -32.63 -15.69 -19.61
N THR A 82 -33.20 -14.59 -20.14
CA THR A 82 -34.52 -14.11 -19.70
C THR A 82 -35.61 -15.11 -20.05
N GLN A 83 -35.53 -15.76 -21.20
CA GLN A 83 -36.47 -16.83 -21.60
C GLN A 83 -36.32 -18.08 -20.73
N ALA A 84 -35.09 -18.55 -20.47
CA ALA A 84 -34.86 -19.74 -19.67
C ALA A 84 -35.40 -19.57 -18.23
N ILE A 85 -35.09 -18.44 -17.57
CA ILE A 85 -35.52 -18.20 -16.19
C ILE A 85 -37.02 -18.05 -16.06
N VAL A 86 -37.66 -17.30 -16.97
CA VAL A 86 -39.14 -17.18 -17.01
C VAL A 86 -39.79 -18.51 -17.29
N SER A 87 -39.26 -19.31 -18.21
CA SER A 87 -39.82 -20.63 -18.56
C SER A 87 -39.80 -21.60 -17.37
N ILE A 88 -38.79 -21.62 -16.57
CA ILE A 88 -38.62 -22.57 -15.47
C ILE A 88 -39.24 -22.13 -14.15
N GLU A 89 -39.11 -20.81 -13.82
CA GLU A 89 -39.54 -20.30 -12.54
C GLU A 89 -40.97 -19.73 -12.58
N ASP A 90 -41.36 -19.05 -13.67
CA ASP A 90 -42.68 -18.38 -13.74
C ASP A 90 -43.09 -18.11 -15.20
N TYR A 91 -43.50 -19.14 -15.95
CA TYR A 91 -43.73 -19.06 -17.39
C TYR A 91 -44.86 -18.10 -17.81
N ARG A 92 -45.70 -17.64 -16.87
CA ARG A 92 -46.76 -16.63 -17.09
C ARG A 92 -46.41 -15.29 -16.43
N PHE A 93 -45.18 -15.05 -16.09
CA PHE A 93 -44.70 -13.86 -15.38
C PHE A 93 -45.29 -12.56 -15.94
N TYR A 94 -45.35 -12.42 -17.25
CA TYR A 94 -45.89 -11.22 -17.92
C TYR A 94 -47.42 -11.22 -18.01
N GLN A 95 -48.13 -12.28 -17.58
CA GLN A 95 -49.58 -12.44 -17.74
C GLN A 95 -50.38 -12.34 -16.43
N HIS A 96 -49.68 -12.27 -15.28
CA HIS A 96 -50.30 -12.17 -13.95
C HIS A 96 -49.64 -11.06 -13.13
N GLY A 97 -50.26 -10.61 -12.04
CA GLY A 97 -49.70 -9.71 -11.06
C GLY A 97 -48.84 -10.44 -10.02
N ALA A 98 -48.76 -9.91 -8.81
CA ALA A 98 -47.96 -10.46 -7.72
C ALA A 98 -48.30 -11.92 -7.37
N ILE A 99 -49.53 -12.37 -7.69
CA ILE A 99 -50.04 -13.71 -7.42
C ILE A 99 -50.46 -14.40 -8.71
N ASP A 100 -49.84 -15.56 -8.98
CA ASP A 100 -50.35 -16.48 -9.99
C ASP A 100 -51.35 -17.51 -9.36
N LEU A 101 -52.60 -17.12 -9.22
CA LEU A 101 -53.64 -18.00 -8.64
C LEU A 101 -53.77 -19.34 -9.38
N LYS A 102 -53.73 -19.32 -10.75
CA LYS A 102 -53.79 -20.55 -11.55
C LYS A 102 -52.56 -21.44 -11.38
N GLY A 103 -51.35 -20.85 -11.31
CA GLY A 103 -50.12 -21.56 -11.07
C GLY A 103 -50.05 -22.12 -9.67
N THR A 104 -50.43 -21.34 -8.66
CA THR A 104 -50.46 -21.77 -7.25
C THR A 104 -51.42 -22.97 -7.05
N LEU A 105 -52.64 -22.88 -7.64
CA LEU A 105 -53.59 -24.00 -7.54
C LEU A 105 -53.07 -25.28 -8.26
N ARG A 106 -52.49 -25.11 -9.46
CA ARG A 106 -51.87 -26.22 -10.18
C ARG A 106 -50.72 -26.84 -9.38
N ALA A 107 -49.79 -26.04 -8.83
CA ALA A 107 -48.68 -26.53 -8.00
C ALA A 107 -49.23 -27.28 -6.77
N PHE A 108 -50.28 -26.81 -6.12
CA PHE A 108 -50.91 -27.47 -5.00
C PHE A 108 -51.45 -28.83 -5.40
N VAL A 109 -52.22 -28.95 -6.50
CA VAL A 109 -52.76 -30.22 -7.00
C VAL A 109 -51.64 -31.20 -7.38
N THR A 110 -50.58 -30.70 -8.08
CA THR A 110 -49.43 -31.54 -8.49
C THR A 110 -48.64 -32.05 -7.28
N ASN A 111 -48.41 -31.23 -6.28
CA ASN A 111 -47.67 -31.59 -5.07
C ASN A 111 -48.46 -32.57 -4.20
N GLN A 112 -49.80 -32.41 -4.14
CA GLN A 112 -50.68 -33.34 -3.44
C GLN A 112 -50.67 -34.71 -4.11
N ALA A 113 -50.70 -34.76 -5.46
CA ALA A 113 -50.71 -35.99 -6.23
C ALA A 113 -49.38 -36.78 -6.12
N ASN A 114 -48.26 -36.11 -5.88
CA ASN A 114 -46.90 -36.71 -5.84
C ASN A 114 -46.34 -36.86 -4.41
N SER A 115 -47.15 -36.62 -3.35
CA SER A 115 -46.75 -36.74 -1.94
C SER A 115 -45.44 -35.97 -1.60
N GLY A 116 -45.16 -34.86 -2.31
CA GLY A 116 -43.97 -34.05 -2.11
C GLY A 116 -43.96 -32.77 -2.95
N THR A 117 -43.01 -31.88 -2.66
CA THR A 117 -42.88 -30.59 -3.38
C THR A 117 -42.21 -30.81 -4.73
N VAL A 118 -42.97 -31.13 -5.76
CA VAL A 118 -42.50 -31.33 -7.14
C VAL A 118 -42.49 -30.01 -7.92
N GLN A 119 -43.45 -29.10 -7.65
CA GLN A 119 -43.59 -27.83 -8.34
C GLN A 119 -43.62 -26.65 -7.36
N GLY A 120 -42.76 -25.65 -7.57
CA GLY A 120 -42.75 -24.36 -6.82
C GLY A 120 -43.95 -23.50 -7.19
N GLY A 121 -44.62 -22.91 -6.18
CA GLY A 121 -45.77 -22.03 -6.38
C GLY A 121 -45.49 -20.55 -6.18
N SER A 122 -44.20 -20.14 -6.02
CA SER A 122 -43.80 -18.72 -5.82
C SER A 122 -43.49 -18.05 -7.14
N SER A 123 -44.01 -16.85 -7.38
CA SER A 123 -43.70 -16.03 -8.57
C SER A 123 -42.23 -15.49 -8.46
N ILE A 124 -41.68 -15.05 -9.61
CA ILE A 124 -40.40 -14.33 -9.68
C ILE A 124 -40.38 -13.14 -8.72
N THR A 125 -41.51 -12.38 -8.65
CA THR A 125 -41.62 -11.22 -7.74
C THR A 125 -41.52 -11.62 -6.26
N GLN A 126 -42.16 -12.74 -5.86
CA GLN A 126 -42.05 -13.26 -4.48
C GLN A 126 -40.64 -13.75 -4.15
N GLN A 127 -39.97 -14.37 -5.12
CA GLN A 127 -38.59 -14.77 -4.97
C GLN A 127 -37.65 -13.58 -4.84
N LEU A 128 -37.85 -12.53 -5.62
CA LEU A 128 -37.11 -11.25 -5.50
C LEU A 128 -37.24 -10.66 -4.09
N VAL A 129 -38.48 -10.56 -3.57
CA VAL A 129 -38.73 -10.07 -2.21
C VAL A 129 -37.94 -10.89 -1.17
N LYS A 130 -38.03 -12.25 -1.24
CA LYS A 130 -37.33 -13.13 -0.33
C LYS A 130 -35.80 -12.88 -0.37
N GLN A 131 -35.24 -12.82 -1.58
CA GLN A 131 -33.78 -12.61 -1.77
C GLN A 131 -33.36 -11.24 -1.27
N THR A 132 -34.14 -10.19 -1.54
CA THR A 132 -33.88 -8.83 -1.04
C THR A 132 -33.87 -8.76 0.49
N LEU A 133 -34.89 -9.38 1.13
CA LEU A 133 -34.95 -9.43 2.60
C LEU A 133 -33.74 -10.18 3.21
N LEU A 134 -33.29 -11.24 2.55
CA LEU A 134 -32.11 -11.98 2.98
C LEU A 134 -30.84 -11.11 2.82
N THR A 135 -30.63 -10.50 1.66
CA THR A 135 -29.48 -9.61 1.41
C THR A 135 -29.43 -8.46 2.42
N GLN A 136 -30.56 -7.78 2.69
CA GLN A 136 -30.64 -6.72 3.69
C GLN A 136 -30.32 -7.21 5.11
N ALA A 137 -30.74 -8.43 5.46
CA ALA A 137 -30.44 -9.04 6.75
C ALA A 137 -28.95 -9.40 6.87
N GLU A 138 -28.34 -9.91 5.81
CA GLU A 138 -26.90 -10.19 5.72
C GLU A 138 -26.08 -8.90 5.86
N GLU A 139 -26.43 -7.86 5.10
CA GLU A 139 -25.77 -6.55 5.15
C GLU A 139 -25.84 -5.88 6.52
N SER A 140 -26.94 -6.09 7.26
CA SER A 140 -27.10 -5.55 8.61
C SER A 140 -26.47 -6.42 9.69
N GLY A 141 -25.93 -7.60 9.34
CA GLY A 141 -25.42 -8.59 10.28
C GLY A 141 -26.49 -9.17 11.24
N ASN A 142 -27.78 -8.95 10.93
CA ASN A 142 -28.88 -9.33 11.83
C ASN A 142 -29.26 -10.81 11.63
N LYS A 143 -28.65 -11.68 12.44
CA LYS A 143 -28.89 -13.14 12.42
C LYS A 143 -30.38 -13.52 12.60
N ASN A 144 -31.16 -12.77 13.39
CA ASN A 144 -32.58 -13.03 13.58
C ASN A 144 -33.39 -12.68 12.32
N ALA A 145 -33.06 -11.59 11.63
CA ALA A 145 -33.67 -11.21 10.36
C ALA A 145 -33.32 -12.24 9.27
N MET A 146 -32.06 -12.74 9.21
CA MET A 146 -31.64 -13.80 8.27
C MET A 146 -32.47 -15.08 8.50
N LYS A 147 -32.59 -15.51 9.77
CA LYS A 147 -33.42 -16.67 10.14
C LYS A 147 -34.90 -16.45 9.78
N ALA A 148 -35.43 -15.24 10.01
CA ALA A 148 -36.83 -14.91 9.64
C ALA A 148 -37.05 -14.91 8.14
N ALA A 149 -36.08 -14.43 7.33
CA ALA A 149 -36.15 -14.41 5.86
C ALA A 149 -36.10 -15.82 5.23
N THR A 150 -35.52 -16.81 5.93
CA THR A 150 -35.37 -18.18 5.45
C THR A 150 -36.33 -19.18 6.11
N ALA A 151 -37.04 -18.80 7.17
CA ALA A 151 -37.95 -19.68 7.92
C ALA A 151 -39.09 -20.21 7.03
N ASP A 152 -39.43 -21.51 7.17
CA ASP A 152 -40.58 -22.07 6.44
C ASP A 152 -41.87 -21.90 7.24
N THR A 153 -42.43 -20.65 7.17
CA THR A 153 -43.63 -20.26 7.91
C THR A 153 -44.65 -19.53 7.02
N TYR A 154 -45.92 -19.67 7.35
CA TYR A 154 -47.01 -18.91 6.67
C TYR A 154 -46.86 -17.42 6.84
N ALA A 155 -46.38 -16.95 7.99
CA ALA A 155 -46.18 -15.52 8.25
C ALA A 155 -45.15 -14.92 7.28
N ARG A 156 -44.04 -15.62 7.04
CA ARG A 156 -43.04 -15.21 6.04
C ARG A 156 -43.67 -15.13 4.65
N LYS A 157 -44.44 -16.15 4.23
CA LYS A 157 -45.10 -16.20 2.93
C LYS A 157 -46.11 -15.06 2.72
N LEU A 158 -46.85 -14.71 3.76
CA LEU A 158 -47.76 -13.57 3.72
C LEU A 158 -47.00 -12.23 3.61
N LYS A 159 -45.91 -12.09 4.32
CA LYS A 159 -45.03 -10.93 4.22
C LYS A 159 -44.43 -10.80 2.81
N GLU A 160 -43.91 -11.88 2.24
CA GLU A 160 -43.41 -11.91 0.85
C GLU A 160 -44.51 -11.50 -0.14
N LEU A 161 -45.74 -12.01 0.03
CA LEU A 161 -46.85 -11.70 -0.84
C LEU A 161 -47.22 -10.21 -0.80
N ARG A 162 -47.34 -9.62 0.40
CA ARG A 162 -47.65 -8.18 0.54
C ARG A 162 -46.59 -7.31 -0.15
N TYR A 163 -45.32 -7.60 0.08
CA TYR A 163 -44.24 -6.86 -0.57
C TYR A 163 -44.19 -7.10 -2.09
N ALA A 164 -44.53 -8.31 -2.56
CA ALA A 164 -44.64 -8.58 -3.98
C ALA A 164 -45.75 -7.75 -4.64
N ILE A 165 -46.88 -7.56 -3.95
CA ILE A 165 -47.98 -6.66 -4.43
C ILE A 165 -47.45 -5.23 -4.51
N ALA A 166 -46.72 -4.75 -3.49
CA ALA A 166 -46.18 -3.39 -3.50
C ALA A 166 -45.18 -3.18 -4.64
N LEU A 167 -44.29 -4.16 -4.91
CA LEU A 167 -43.36 -4.10 -6.05
C LEU A 167 -44.07 -4.06 -7.42
N GLU A 168 -45.06 -4.91 -7.63
CA GLU A 168 -45.80 -4.97 -8.89
C GLU A 168 -46.64 -3.67 -9.14
N GLN A 169 -47.03 -2.97 -8.07
CA GLN A 169 -47.68 -1.66 -8.17
C GLN A 169 -46.70 -0.53 -8.51
N ALA A 170 -45.45 -0.63 -8.02
CA ALA A 170 -44.44 0.40 -8.14
C ALA A 170 -43.54 0.25 -9.38
N HIS A 171 -43.40 -0.96 -9.92
CA HIS A 171 -42.40 -1.26 -10.94
C HIS A 171 -42.95 -2.12 -12.08
N SER A 172 -42.37 -1.97 -13.27
CA SER A 172 -42.67 -2.80 -14.43
C SER A 172 -42.17 -4.24 -14.26
N LYS A 173 -42.74 -5.18 -15.01
CA LYS A 173 -42.29 -6.55 -15.08
C LYS A 173 -40.80 -6.66 -15.50
N ASP A 174 -40.36 -5.86 -16.45
CA ASP A 174 -38.99 -5.82 -16.91
C ASP A 174 -38.04 -5.38 -15.80
N TRP A 175 -38.42 -4.34 -15.04
CA TRP A 175 -37.64 -3.90 -13.87
C TRP A 175 -37.53 -5.02 -12.80
N ILE A 176 -38.62 -5.73 -12.52
CA ILE A 176 -38.64 -6.83 -11.55
C ILE A 176 -37.74 -7.98 -12.03
N LEU A 177 -37.80 -8.35 -13.32
CA LEU A 177 -36.95 -9.41 -13.88
C LEU A 177 -35.48 -9.01 -13.89
N GLU A 178 -35.17 -7.78 -14.27
CA GLU A 178 -33.83 -7.20 -14.19
C GLU A 178 -33.28 -7.32 -12.78
N ARG A 179 -34.05 -6.82 -11.81
CA ARG A 179 -33.64 -6.85 -10.40
C ARG A 179 -33.46 -8.27 -9.89
N TYR A 180 -34.32 -9.19 -10.26
CA TYR A 180 -34.25 -10.60 -9.91
C TYR A 180 -32.96 -11.27 -10.45
N LEU A 181 -32.67 -11.08 -11.74
CA LEU A 181 -31.48 -11.65 -12.38
C LEU A 181 -30.17 -11.09 -11.81
N ASN A 182 -30.19 -9.86 -11.30
CA ASN A 182 -29.04 -9.24 -10.64
C ASN A 182 -28.94 -9.59 -9.14
N THR A 183 -30.02 -10.08 -8.52
CA THR A 183 -30.04 -10.45 -7.09
C THR A 183 -29.76 -11.93 -6.87
N ALA A 184 -30.24 -12.81 -7.77
CA ALA A 184 -30.22 -14.25 -7.62
C ALA A 184 -28.80 -14.81 -7.36
N TYR A 185 -28.72 -15.76 -6.42
CA TYR A 185 -27.50 -16.53 -6.18
C TYR A 185 -27.45 -17.72 -7.12
N PHE A 186 -26.35 -17.91 -7.83
CA PHE A 186 -26.14 -18.96 -8.82
C PHE A 186 -25.17 -20.06 -8.37
N GLY A 187 -24.76 -20.05 -7.12
CA GLY A 187 -23.78 -21.01 -6.57
C GLY A 187 -22.34 -20.49 -6.68
N ASP A 188 -21.43 -21.16 -5.97
CA ASP A 188 -19.98 -20.93 -5.96
C ASP A 188 -19.57 -19.44 -5.85
N GLY A 189 -20.25 -18.71 -4.95
CA GLY A 189 -19.98 -17.29 -4.70
C GLY A 189 -20.51 -16.32 -5.77
N ALA A 190 -21.16 -16.78 -6.83
CA ALA A 190 -21.65 -15.93 -7.91
C ALA A 190 -23.06 -15.38 -7.62
N TYR A 191 -23.16 -14.10 -7.39
CA TYR A 191 -24.42 -13.35 -7.21
C TYR A 191 -24.72 -12.53 -8.47
N GLY A 192 -25.92 -12.70 -9.00
CA GLY A 192 -26.35 -12.07 -10.26
C GLY A 192 -25.81 -12.78 -11.52
N VAL A 193 -26.54 -12.61 -12.61
CA VAL A 193 -26.30 -13.32 -13.87
C VAL A 193 -24.96 -13.00 -14.53
N GLN A 194 -24.46 -11.77 -14.39
CA GLN A 194 -23.16 -11.36 -14.98
C GLN A 194 -21.99 -12.07 -14.27
N ALA A 195 -22.00 -12.09 -12.93
CA ALA A 195 -20.99 -12.78 -12.15
C ALA A 195 -21.01 -14.28 -12.46
N ALA A 196 -22.20 -14.88 -12.53
CA ALA A 196 -22.35 -16.30 -12.88
C ALA A 196 -21.86 -16.62 -14.31
N ALA A 197 -22.17 -15.78 -15.31
CA ALA A 197 -21.69 -15.96 -16.68
C ALA A 197 -20.15 -15.89 -16.78
N ARG A 198 -19.55 -14.96 -16.05
CA ARG A 198 -18.08 -14.85 -15.97
C ARG A 198 -17.46 -16.02 -15.23
N HIS A 199 -18.02 -16.39 -14.07
CA HIS A 199 -17.51 -17.45 -13.26
C HIS A 199 -17.53 -18.80 -13.97
N TYR A 200 -18.69 -19.23 -14.47
CA TYR A 200 -18.84 -20.58 -15.05
C TYR A 200 -18.37 -20.70 -16.49
N PHE A 201 -18.42 -19.61 -17.28
CA PHE A 201 -18.21 -19.69 -18.74
C PHE A 201 -17.18 -18.70 -19.30
N ASN A 202 -16.67 -17.77 -18.49
CA ASN A 202 -15.78 -16.67 -18.92
C ASN A 202 -16.38 -15.81 -20.07
N VAL A 203 -17.69 -15.59 -20.05
CA VAL A 203 -18.40 -14.74 -21.02
C VAL A 203 -19.22 -13.66 -20.32
N ASN A 204 -19.64 -12.60 -21.04
CA ASN A 204 -20.60 -11.64 -20.51
C ASN A 204 -22.03 -12.21 -20.53
N SER A 205 -22.93 -11.67 -19.67
CA SER A 205 -24.33 -12.09 -19.59
C SER A 205 -25.09 -11.95 -20.90
N ASN A 206 -24.75 -10.97 -21.76
CA ASN A 206 -25.35 -10.79 -23.09
C ASN A 206 -24.89 -11.83 -24.14
N GLN A 207 -23.85 -12.61 -23.84
CA GLN A 207 -23.28 -13.63 -24.72
C GLN A 207 -23.74 -15.06 -24.37
N LEU A 208 -24.56 -15.22 -23.34
CA LEU A 208 -25.04 -16.51 -22.90
C LEU A 208 -25.85 -17.22 -24.00
N THR A 209 -25.44 -18.44 -24.33
CA THR A 209 -26.13 -19.34 -25.25
C THR A 209 -27.35 -19.99 -24.57
N VAL A 210 -28.26 -20.60 -25.31
CA VAL A 210 -29.40 -21.36 -24.78
C VAL A 210 -28.96 -22.39 -23.74
N LYS A 211 -27.94 -23.19 -24.06
CA LYS A 211 -27.42 -24.21 -23.15
C LYS A 211 -26.88 -23.64 -21.81
N GLN A 212 -26.14 -22.55 -21.90
CA GLN A 212 -25.58 -21.86 -20.73
C GLN A 212 -26.68 -21.21 -19.90
N SER A 213 -27.64 -20.57 -20.56
CA SER A 213 -28.80 -19.95 -19.91
C SER A 213 -29.69 -20.99 -19.21
N ALA A 214 -29.93 -22.14 -19.84
CA ALA A 214 -30.68 -23.24 -19.23
C ALA A 214 -29.96 -23.81 -17.99
N LEU A 215 -28.61 -23.89 -18.02
CA LEU A 215 -27.85 -24.29 -16.81
C LEU A 215 -28.06 -23.26 -15.70
N LEU A 216 -27.76 -21.97 -15.94
CA LEU A 216 -27.89 -20.93 -14.92
C LEU A 216 -29.31 -20.84 -14.36
N ALA A 217 -30.33 -20.84 -15.21
CA ALA A 217 -31.74 -20.86 -14.76
C ALA A 217 -32.05 -22.09 -13.89
N GLY A 218 -31.42 -23.21 -14.18
CA GLY A 218 -31.54 -24.42 -13.38
C GLY A 218 -30.95 -24.31 -11.98
N LEU A 219 -29.81 -23.59 -11.83
CA LEU A 219 -29.10 -23.47 -10.55
C LEU A 219 -29.93 -22.75 -9.49
N VAL A 220 -30.73 -21.75 -9.85
CA VAL A 220 -31.44 -20.86 -8.91
C VAL A 220 -32.33 -21.63 -7.93
N LYS A 221 -32.87 -22.78 -8.32
CA LYS A 221 -33.69 -23.61 -7.44
C LYS A 221 -32.93 -24.19 -6.21
N ASN A 222 -31.67 -24.56 -6.40
CA ASN A 222 -30.79 -25.09 -5.35
C ASN A 222 -29.34 -24.82 -5.76
N PRO A 223 -28.83 -23.60 -5.60
CA PRO A 223 -27.53 -23.18 -6.13
C PRO A 223 -26.36 -24.02 -5.62
N THR A 224 -26.41 -24.46 -4.36
CA THR A 224 -25.36 -25.31 -3.76
C THR A 224 -25.44 -26.75 -4.23
N GLY A 225 -26.66 -27.30 -4.35
CA GLY A 225 -26.87 -28.73 -4.71
C GLY A 225 -26.77 -28.99 -6.21
N TYR A 226 -26.88 -27.97 -7.05
CA TYR A 226 -26.71 -28.07 -8.50
C TYR A 226 -25.44 -27.37 -9.00
N ASP A 227 -24.53 -26.95 -8.10
CA ASP A 227 -23.26 -26.35 -8.48
C ASP A 227 -22.49 -27.24 -9.47
N PRO A 228 -22.27 -26.81 -10.71
CA PRO A 228 -21.68 -27.67 -11.74
C PRO A 228 -20.18 -27.95 -11.53
N THR A 229 -19.51 -27.23 -10.62
CA THR A 229 -18.12 -27.46 -10.26
C THR A 229 -17.98 -28.62 -9.27
N ASN A 230 -18.95 -28.76 -8.38
CA ASN A 230 -18.98 -29.78 -7.33
C ASN A 230 -19.92 -30.95 -7.65
N PHE A 231 -21.02 -30.69 -8.35
CA PHE A 231 -22.08 -31.68 -8.64
C PHE A 231 -22.48 -31.67 -10.14
N PRO A 232 -21.54 -31.98 -11.07
CA PRO A 232 -21.78 -31.85 -12.51
C PRO A 232 -22.95 -32.66 -13.04
N ASP A 233 -23.17 -33.88 -12.52
CA ASP A 233 -24.26 -34.73 -12.98
C ASP A 233 -25.63 -34.19 -12.56
N ALA A 234 -25.75 -33.67 -11.34
CA ALA A 234 -26.97 -33.01 -10.85
C ALA A 234 -27.25 -31.73 -11.66
N ALA A 235 -26.19 -30.97 -12.00
CA ALA A 235 -26.29 -29.79 -12.84
C ALA A 235 -26.75 -30.11 -14.26
N VAL A 236 -26.23 -31.18 -14.88
CA VAL A 236 -26.69 -31.71 -16.19
C VAL A 236 -28.15 -32.09 -16.15
N ALA A 237 -28.54 -32.88 -15.14
CA ALA A 237 -29.95 -33.32 -14.98
C ALA A 237 -30.86 -32.09 -14.85
N ARG A 238 -30.50 -31.10 -14.02
CA ARG A 238 -31.31 -29.91 -13.81
C ARG A 238 -31.35 -29.01 -15.04
N ARG A 239 -30.25 -28.81 -15.77
CA ARG A 239 -30.20 -28.11 -17.07
C ARG A 239 -31.18 -28.74 -18.06
N ASN A 240 -31.19 -30.08 -18.15
CA ASN A 240 -32.05 -30.80 -19.07
C ASN A 240 -33.51 -30.56 -18.76
N VAL A 241 -33.92 -30.49 -17.48
CA VAL A 241 -35.30 -30.11 -17.08
C VAL A 241 -35.67 -28.71 -17.60
N VAL A 242 -34.72 -27.76 -17.59
CA VAL A 242 -34.99 -26.42 -18.15
C VAL A 242 -35.15 -26.47 -19.65
N LEU A 243 -34.29 -27.17 -20.38
CA LEU A 243 -34.40 -27.37 -21.85
C LEU A 243 -35.70 -28.01 -22.25
N ASP A 244 -36.13 -29.07 -21.53
CA ASP A 244 -37.43 -29.70 -21.76
C ASP A 244 -38.60 -28.75 -21.52
N ARG A 245 -38.46 -27.86 -20.51
CA ARG A 245 -39.49 -26.85 -20.24
C ARG A 245 -39.54 -25.77 -21.31
N GLU A 246 -38.43 -25.29 -21.83
CA GLU A 246 -38.36 -24.35 -22.94
C GLU A 246 -38.96 -24.94 -24.22
N ALA A 247 -38.73 -26.26 -24.48
CA ALA A 247 -39.37 -26.96 -25.60
C ALA A 247 -40.88 -27.09 -25.43
N GLN A 248 -41.37 -27.45 -24.23
CA GLN A 248 -42.80 -27.54 -23.90
C GLN A 248 -43.50 -26.19 -24.09
N LEU A 249 -42.82 -25.08 -23.88
CA LEU A 249 -43.32 -23.73 -24.03
C LEU A 249 -43.07 -23.12 -25.42
N HIS A 250 -42.54 -23.92 -26.35
CA HIS A 250 -42.18 -23.51 -27.72
C HIS A 250 -41.18 -22.35 -27.79
N VAL A 251 -40.35 -22.16 -26.77
CA VAL A 251 -39.24 -21.20 -26.76
C VAL A 251 -38.12 -21.71 -27.65
N ILE A 252 -37.87 -23.01 -27.62
CA ILE A 252 -36.99 -23.74 -28.54
C ILE A 252 -37.76 -24.93 -29.13
N THR A 253 -37.25 -25.56 -30.19
CA THR A 253 -37.82 -26.78 -30.73
C THR A 253 -37.43 -28.01 -29.90
N SER A 254 -38.21 -29.13 -29.96
CA SER A 254 -37.90 -30.37 -29.32
C SER A 254 -36.54 -30.91 -29.81
N ASP A 255 -36.28 -30.83 -31.12
CA ASP A 255 -35.00 -31.29 -31.70
C ASP A 255 -33.80 -30.46 -31.16
N GLN A 256 -34.01 -29.17 -30.99
CA GLN A 256 -32.96 -28.31 -30.36
C GLN A 256 -32.70 -28.71 -28.91
N ALA A 257 -33.77 -28.96 -28.13
CA ALA A 257 -33.61 -29.39 -26.74
C ALA A 257 -32.85 -30.71 -26.67
N ASP A 258 -33.23 -31.69 -27.49
CA ASP A 258 -32.57 -33.01 -27.52
C ASP A 258 -31.10 -32.92 -27.94
N ALA A 259 -30.80 -32.13 -28.94
CA ALA A 259 -29.43 -31.88 -29.36
C ALA A 259 -28.58 -31.18 -28.28
N LEU A 260 -29.17 -30.24 -27.52
CA LEU A 260 -28.47 -29.52 -26.44
C LEU A 260 -28.26 -30.39 -25.20
N LYS A 261 -29.19 -31.29 -24.88
CA LYS A 261 -29.06 -32.27 -23.79
C LYS A 261 -27.87 -33.19 -23.94
N GLN A 262 -27.48 -33.52 -25.18
CA GLN A 262 -26.31 -34.35 -25.48
C GLN A 262 -24.98 -33.60 -25.35
N LYS A 263 -24.98 -32.25 -25.23
CA LYS A 263 -23.77 -31.46 -25.10
C LYS A 263 -23.27 -31.42 -23.67
N LYS A 264 -21.95 -31.49 -23.48
CA LYS A 264 -21.26 -31.23 -22.18
C LYS A 264 -21.64 -29.85 -21.69
N LEU A 265 -21.49 -29.59 -20.38
CA LEU A 265 -21.77 -28.30 -19.76
C LEU A 265 -20.97 -27.18 -20.41
N GLY A 266 -19.71 -27.41 -20.76
CA GLY A 266 -18.82 -26.40 -21.40
C GLY A 266 -18.40 -25.33 -20.44
N LEU A 267 -18.01 -25.75 -19.24
CA LEU A 267 -17.51 -24.85 -18.20
C LEU A 267 -16.11 -24.34 -18.56
N HIS A 268 -15.87 -23.07 -18.28
CA HIS A 268 -14.58 -22.40 -18.29
C HIS A 268 -14.47 -21.60 -16.99
N VAL A 269 -14.39 -22.34 -15.88
CA VAL A 269 -14.47 -21.77 -14.55
C VAL A 269 -13.33 -20.80 -14.30
N GLN A 270 -13.69 -19.58 -13.90
CA GLN A 270 -12.76 -18.53 -13.48
C GLN A 270 -12.94 -18.27 -11.98
N SER A 271 -11.86 -18.39 -11.22
CA SER A 271 -11.88 -17.90 -9.85
C SER A 271 -11.91 -16.38 -9.86
N SER A 272 -12.89 -15.79 -9.22
CA SER A 272 -12.91 -14.33 -9.02
C SER A 272 -11.85 -13.95 -8.00
N GLN A 273 -10.93 -13.05 -8.37
CA GLN A 273 -10.02 -12.46 -7.42
C GLN A 273 -10.83 -11.65 -6.39
N ASN A 274 -10.57 -11.86 -5.10
CA ASN A 274 -11.17 -11.06 -4.04
C ASN A 274 -10.12 -10.75 -2.97
N GLY A 275 -9.98 -9.48 -2.65
CA GLY A 275 -8.99 -9.00 -1.70
C GLY A 275 -7.57 -9.00 -2.27
N CYS A 276 -6.60 -8.66 -1.42
CA CYS A 276 -5.23 -8.40 -1.84
C CYS A 276 -4.37 -9.65 -2.03
N VAL A 277 -4.70 -10.78 -1.41
CA VAL A 277 -3.85 -12.00 -1.46
C VAL A 277 -3.57 -12.49 -2.89
N ASN A 278 -4.57 -12.38 -3.76
CA ASN A 278 -4.48 -12.79 -5.16
C ASN A 278 -4.40 -11.62 -6.15
N ALA A 279 -4.12 -10.41 -5.65
CA ALA A 279 -3.94 -9.23 -6.47
C ALA A 279 -2.65 -9.33 -7.31
N THR A 280 -2.57 -8.59 -8.42
CA THR A 280 -1.32 -8.48 -9.21
C THR A 280 -0.21 -7.74 -8.46
N ALA A 281 -0.58 -6.90 -7.47
CA ALA A 281 0.31 -6.18 -6.56
C ALA A 281 -0.25 -6.26 -5.14
N PRO A 282 -0.02 -7.36 -4.39
CA PRO A 282 -0.71 -7.63 -3.13
C PRO A 282 -0.47 -6.56 -2.05
N PHE A 283 0.76 -6.15 -1.85
CA PHE A 283 1.12 -5.18 -0.80
C PHE A 283 0.80 -3.73 -1.19
N PHE A 284 0.79 -3.41 -2.48
CA PHE A 284 0.24 -2.14 -2.95
C PHE A 284 -1.29 -2.09 -2.74
N CYS A 285 -2.01 -3.18 -3.05
CA CYS A 285 -3.44 -3.32 -2.76
C CYS A 285 -3.74 -3.13 -1.26
N ASP A 286 -2.95 -3.74 -0.38
CA ASP A 286 -3.06 -3.59 1.07
C ASP A 286 -2.87 -2.12 1.50
N TYR A 287 -1.86 -1.44 0.94
CA TYR A 287 -1.64 -0.03 1.18
C TYR A 287 -2.84 0.83 0.72
N VAL A 288 -3.40 0.57 -0.47
CA VAL A 288 -4.61 1.26 -0.97
C VAL A 288 -5.77 1.12 0.01
N ILE A 289 -6.05 -0.10 0.48
CA ILE A 289 -7.14 -0.35 1.43
C ILE A 289 -6.89 0.39 2.74
N ASN A 290 -5.70 0.26 3.31
CA ASN A 290 -5.32 0.93 4.56
C ASN A 290 -5.38 2.46 4.44
N TYR A 291 -5.00 3.01 3.30
CA TYR A 291 -5.09 4.44 3.00
C TYR A 291 -6.56 4.91 2.97
N LEU A 292 -7.43 4.21 2.24
CA LEU A 292 -8.84 4.56 2.11
C LEU A 292 -9.64 4.33 3.39
N GLU A 293 -9.30 3.31 4.19
CA GLU A 293 -9.94 3.06 5.49
C GLU A 293 -9.67 4.19 6.51
N ARG A 294 -8.67 5.03 6.29
CA ARG A 294 -8.39 6.22 7.12
C ARG A 294 -9.09 7.48 6.65
N ASP A 295 -9.64 7.50 5.42
CA ASP A 295 -10.30 8.68 4.90
C ASP A 295 -11.72 8.84 5.49
N PRO A 296 -11.96 9.84 6.38
CA PRO A 296 -13.26 10.04 7.01
C PRO A 296 -14.36 10.46 6.03
N ASP A 297 -14.01 10.97 4.86
CA ASP A 297 -14.98 11.38 3.83
C ASP A 297 -15.68 10.18 3.19
N LEU A 298 -15.05 8.99 3.21
CA LEU A 298 -15.64 7.76 2.71
C LEU A 298 -16.62 7.10 3.71
N GLY A 299 -16.69 7.58 4.94
CA GLY A 299 -17.62 7.08 5.95
C GLY A 299 -17.24 7.43 7.38
N LYS A 300 -18.25 7.62 8.23
CA LYS A 300 -18.06 8.06 9.62
C LYS A 300 -17.31 7.06 10.52
N THR A 301 -17.35 5.78 10.19
CA THR A 301 -16.68 4.71 10.93
C THR A 301 -15.83 3.86 10.00
N VAL A 302 -14.83 3.17 10.55
CA VAL A 302 -14.00 2.23 9.77
C VAL A 302 -14.87 1.14 9.13
N ASP A 303 -15.87 0.61 9.84
CA ASP A 303 -16.78 -0.41 9.30
C ASP A 303 -17.63 0.13 8.13
N ALA A 304 -18.07 1.40 8.20
CA ALA A 304 -18.79 2.03 7.09
C ALA A 304 -17.89 2.18 5.86
N ARG A 305 -16.62 2.54 6.05
CA ARG A 305 -15.64 2.63 4.97
C ARG A 305 -15.33 1.26 4.36
N LYS A 306 -15.10 0.25 5.19
CA LYS A 306 -14.92 -1.15 4.73
C LYS A 306 -16.11 -1.62 3.92
N LYS A 307 -17.33 -1.38 4.42
CA LYS A 307 -18.55 -1.74 3.70
C LYS A 307 -18.65 -1.03 2.35
N LEU A 308 -18.32 0.27 2.31
CA LEU A 308 -18.30 1.01 1.04
C LEU A 308 -17.30 0.39 0.05
N LEU A 309 -16.10 0.05 0.51
CA LEU A 309 -15.06 -0.56 -0.32
C LEU A 309 -15.42 -1.97 -0.82
N THR A 310 -16.18 -2.77 -0.05
CA THR A 310 -16.53 -4.14 -0.44
C THR A 310 -17.89 -4.26 -1.12
N SER A 311 -18.77 -3.26 -0.99
CA SER A 311 -20.16 -3.37 -1.46
C SER A 311 -20.61 -2.19 -2.33
N GLY A 312 -19.78 -1.14 -2.45
CA GLY A 312 -20.16 0.11 -3.15
C GLY A 312 -20.12 0.03 -4.66
N GLY A 313 -19.51 -0.99 -5.26
CA GLY A 313 -19.37 -1.10 -6.71
C GLY A 313 -18.43 -0.06 -7.31
N LEU A 314 -17.44 0.38 -6.53
CA LEU A 314 -16.53 1.46 -6.89
C LEU A 314 -15.53 1.05 -7.97
N THR A 315 -14.98 2.02 -8.68
CA THR A 315 -13.72 1.90 -9.39
C THR A 315 -12.70 2.81 -8.73
N ILE A 316 -11.65 2.22 -8.15
CA ILE A 316 -10.57 2.93 -7.45
C ILE A 316 -9.39 3.02 -8.41
N HIS A 317 -9.09 4.23 -8.88
CA HIS A 317 -7.98 4.54 -9.76
C HIS A 317 -6.74 4.80 -8.92
N THR A 318 -5.72 3.97 -9.12
CA THR A 318 -4.47 4.05 -8.35
C THR A 318 -3.35 4.66 -9.17
N THR A 319 -2.24 4.94 -8.49
CA THR A 319 -1.01 5.45 -9.08
C THR A 319 -0.04 4.34 -9.50
N LEU A 320 -0.41 3.06 -9.29
CA LEU A 320 0.44 1.91 -9.60
C LEU A 320 0.79 1.86 -11.09
N GLU A 321 2.07 1.79 -11.40
CA GLU A 321 2.56 1.48 -12.73
C GLU A 321 2.89 -0.02 -12.81
N SER A 322 2.06 -0.79 -13.53
CA SER A 322 2.25 -2.24 -13.62
C SER A 322 3.61 -2.69 -14.19
N PRO A 323 4.28 -1.97 -15.11
CA PRO A 323 5.65 -2.29 -15.51
C PRO A 323 6.65 -2.16 -14.36
N ASN A 324 6.56 -1.07 -13.57
CA ASN A 324 7.42 -0.79 -12.42
C ASN A 324 7.25 -1.87 -11.35
N GLN A 325 6.01 -2.19 -11.00
CA GLN A 325 5.71 -3.25 -10.03
C GLN A 325 6.32 -4.59 -10.44
N ARG A 326 6.16 -4.99 -11.72
CA ARG A 326 6.74 -6.26 -12.21
C ARG A 326 8.27 -6.25 -12.17
N ALA A 327 8.89 -5.11 -12.48
CA ALA A 327 10.35 -4.97 -12.41
C ALA A 327 10.86 -5.10 -10.98
N ALA A 328 10.20 -4.43 -10.01
CA ALA A 328 10.50 -4.53 -8.59
C ALA A 328 10.30 -5.95 -8.05
N ASP A 329 9.18 -6.61 -8.38
CA ASP A 329 8.90 -8.00 -7.99
C ASP A 329 9.95 -8.98 -8.55
N SER A 330 10.33 -8.80 -9.82
CA SER A 330 11.34 -9.62 -10.48
C SER A 330 12.73 -9.45 -9.86
N SER A 331 13.09 -8.21 -9.53
CA SER A 331 14.35 -7.91 -8.82
C SER A 331 14.38 -8.58 -7.45
N LEU A 332 13.33 -8.44 -6.65
CA LEU A 332 13.23 -9.08 -5.35
C LEU A 332 13.34 -10.60 -5.42
N ALA A 333 12.61 -11.23 -6.37
CA ALA A 333 12.65 -12.68 -6.57
C ALA A 333 14.06 -13.22 -6.90
N LYS A 334 14.90 -12.37 -7.50
CA LYS A 334 16.29 -12.70 -7.84
C LYS A 334 17.24 -12.56 -6.65
N HIS A 335 17.02 -11.55 -5.81
CA HIS A 335 17.99 -11.16 -4.76
C HIS A 335 17.64 -11.68 -3.37
N VAL A 336 16.35 -11.88 -3.02
CA VAL A 336 15.91 -12.31 -1.68
C VAL A 336 14.78 -13.31 -1.81
N TYR A 337 15.06 -14.57 -1.45
CA TYR A 337 14.03 -15.60 -1.53
C TYR A 337 13.00 -15.49 -0.39
N PRO A 338 11.76 -15.89 -0.61
CA PRO A 338 10.69 -15.81 0.41
C PRO A 338 11.03 -16.46 1.75
N THR A 339 11.86 -17.51 1.72
CA THR A 339 12.24 -18.32 2.90
C THR A 339 13.60 -17.95 3.48
N ASP A 340 14.26 -16.93 2.95
CA ASP A 340 15.53 -16.46 3.51
C ASP A 340 15.32 -15.89 4.93
N ASN A 341 16.35 -15.94 5.75
CA ASN A 341 16.41 -15.21 7.02
C ASN A 341 16.68 -13.71 6.79
N ALA A 342 16.07 -13.19 5.75
CA ALA A 342 16.09 -11.80 5.35
C ALA A 342 14.74 -11.40 4.75
N VAL A 343 14.48 -10.11 4.72
CA VAL A 343 13.37 -9.51 3.97
C VAL A 343 13.92 -8.45 3.03
N GLY A 344 13.42 -8.43 1.81
CA GLY A 344 13.69 -7.38 0.83
C GLY A 344 12.45 -6.53 0.62
N GLY A 345 12.63 -5.24 0.39
CA GLY A 345 11.56 -4.29 0.06
C GLY A 345 12.02 -3.28 -0.99
N ILE A 346 11.14 -2.96 -1.93
CA ILE A 346 11.31 -1.90 -2.92
C ILE A 346 10.09 -1.00 -2.87
N ALA A 347 10.31 0.32 -2.85
CA ALA A 347 9.29 1.34 -2.98
C ALA A 347 9.70 2.38 -4.03
N GLU A 348 8.75 2.81 -4.86
CA GLU A 348 8.96 3.79 -5.92
C GLU A 348 7.97 4.93 -5.80
N VAL A 349 8.46 6.17 -5.82
CA VAL A 349 7.68 7.41 -5.71
C VAL A 349 8.05 8.37 -6.83
N GLU A 350 7.05 8.98 -7.44
CA GLU A 350 7.23 10.00 -8.48
C GLU A 350 7.48 11.38 -7.83
N PRO A 351 8.66 12.00 -8.08
CA PRO A 351 9.00 13.33 -7.57
C PRO A 351 7.99 14.41 -8.02
N GLY A 352 7.68 15.35 -7.12
CA GLY A 352 6.77 16.47 -7.40
C GLY A 352 5.29 16.09 -7.52
N THR A 353 4.93 14.83 -7.31
CA THR A 353 3.53 14.36 -7.30
C THR A 353 3.17 13.55 -6.07
N GLY A 354 4.12 12.80 -5.50
CA GLY A 354 3.89 11.82 -4.43
C GLY A 354 3.22 10.53 -4.89
N ASN A 355 3.01 10.34 -6.20
CA ASN A 355 2.43 9.10 -6.73
C ASN A 355 3.31 7.90 -6.37
N VAL A 356 2.74 6.89 -5.72
CA VAL A 356 3.44 5.64 -5.43
C VAL A 356 3.30 4.72 -6.64
N LEU A 357 4.41 4.46 -7.33
CA LEU A 357 4.44 3.75 -8.60
C LEU A 357 4.56 2.24 -8.44
N ALA A 358 5.25 1.79 -7.38
CA ALA A 358 5.39 0.38 -7.04
C ALA A 358 5.66 0.19 -5.53
N LEU A 359 5.16 -0.92 -4.99
CA LEU A 359 5.49 -1.44 -3.66
C LEU A 359 5.66 -2.95 -3.75
N ALA A 360 6.86 -3.43 -3.55
CA ALA A 360 7.19 -4.84 -3.69
C ALA A 360 8.00 -5.34 -2.49
N GLN A 361 7.80 -6.59 -2.10
CA GLN A 361 8.60 -7.24 -1.05
C GLN A 361 8.84 -8.72 -1.34
N SER A 362 9.91 -9.27 -0.74
CA SER A 362 10.36 -10.63 -1.01
C SER A 362 9.42 -11.72 -0.47
N ARG A 363 8.70 -11.45 0.62
CA ARG A 363 7.77 -12.40 1.23
C ARG A 363 6.37 -12.25 0.63
N PRO A 364 5.79 -13.30 0.00
CA PRO A 364 4.45 -13.22 -0.58
C PRO A 364 3.37 -13.03 0.48
N MET A 365 2.24 -12.43 0.10
CA MET A 365 1.09 -12.28 0.99
C MET A 365 0.41 -13.62 1.24
N GLY A 366 0.12 -13.95 2.51
CA GLY A 366 -0.57 -15.16 2.91
C GLY A 366 -0.22 -15.63 4.32
N ASN A 367 -0.72 -16.81 4.69
CA ASN A 367 -0.58 -17.39 6.03
C ASN A 367 0.35 -18.62 6.13
N ALA A 368 0.94 -19.07 5.02
CA ALA A 368 1.81 -20.23 5.00
C ALA A 368 3.26 -19.84 5.37
N ALA A 369 3.55 -19.66 6.67
CA ALA A 369 4.86 -19.24 7.18
C ALA A 369 6.03 -20.10 6.65
N LYS A 370 5.85 -21.44 6.53
CA LYS A 370 6.87 -22.33 5.94
C LYS A 370 7.21 -22.03 4.47
N LYS A 371 6.36 -21.28 3.77
CA LYS A 371 6.60 -20.78 2.41
C LYS A 371 7.08 -19.32 2.40
N GLY A 372 7.42 -18.77 3.56
CA GLY A 372 7.80 -17.37 3.72
C GLY A 372 6.64 -16.37 3.59
N GLN A 373 5.39 -16.82 3.61
CA GLN A 373 4.25 -15.91 3.47
C GLN A 373 4.02 -15.08 4.74
N THR A 374 3.50 -13.87 4.54
CA THR A 374 3.16 -12.94 5.61
C THR A 374 2.02 -12.00 5.19
N TYR A 375 1.31 -11.45 6.18
CA TYR A 375 0.41 -10.29 5.96
C TYR A 375 1.05 -8.96 6.36
N ILE A 376 2.28 -8.99 6.90
CA ILE A 376 2.99 -7.76 7.26
C ILE A 376 3.53 -7.11 5.99
N ASN A 377 3.16 -5.86 5.77
CA ASN A 377 3.70 -5.03 4.71
C ASN A 377 4.99 -4.36 5.20
N TYR A 378 6.14 -4.80 4.67
CA TYR A 378 7.45 -4.27 5.06
C TYR A 378 7.84 -2.97 4.35
N THR A 379 7.04 -2.54 3.37
CA THR A 379 7.37 -1.39 2.51
C THR A 379 6.77 -0.07 2.98
N ILE A 380 5.78 -0.10 3.87
CA ILE A 380 5.05 1.07 4.35
C ILE A 380 5.22 1.26 5.87
N PRO A 381 5.03 2.48 6.41
CA PRO A 381 5.16 2.73 7.83
C PRO A 381 4.05 2.06 8.66
N GLN A 382 4.34 1.86 9.95
CA GLN A 382 3.44 1.18 10.88
C GLN A 382 2.08 1.87 11.01
N GLU A 383 2.06 3.18 10.98
CA GLU A 383 0.82 3.95 11.03
C GLU A 383 -0.13 3.67 9.85
N LEU A 384 0.39 3.22 8.71
CA LEU A 384 -0.39 2.80 7.53
C LEU A 384 -0.64 1.28 7.49
N GLY A 385 -0.37 0.57 8.59
CA GLY A 385 -0.58 -0.88 8.69
C GLY A 385 0.64 -1.72 8.32
N GLY A 386 1.81 -1.09 8.15
CA GLY A 386 3.07 -1.76 7.84
C GLY A 386 3.83 -2.25 9.07
N SER A 387 5.11 -2.55 8.87
CA SER A 387 6.04 -2.94 9.94
C SER A 387 6.54 -1.72 10.75
N ALA A 388 7.24 -1.98 11.86
CA ALA A 388 7.94 -0.94 12.63
C ALA A 388 9.15 -0.33 11.89
N GLY A 389 9.42 -0.75 10.65
CA GLY A 389 10.52 -0.27 9.83
C GLY A 389 11.85 -0.94 10.13
N PHE A 390 12.88 -0.42 9.48
CA PHE A 390 14.26 -0.93 9.53
C PHE A 390 15.23 0.24 9.67
N GLN A 391 16.33 0.05 10.41
CA GLN A 391 17.33 1.09 10.54
C GLN A 391 17.89 1.49 9.16
N ALA A 392 17.92 2.80 8.90
CA ALA A 392 18.26 3.34 7.57
C ALA A 392 19.78 3.40 7.31
N GLY A 393 20.59 3.40 8.37
CA GLY A 393 22.04 3.52 8.23
C GLY A 393 22.46 4.85 7.58
N SER A 394 23.50 4.80 6.80
CA SER A 394 24.12 5.99 6.18
C SER A 394 23.26 6.77 5.19
N THR A 395 22.03 6.32 4.87
CA THR A 395 21.11 7.10 4.04
C THR A 395 20.64 8.39 4.74
N PHE A 396 20.65 8.41 6.08
CA PHE A 396 20.32 9.58 6.90
C PHE A 396 21.34 10.73 6.80
N LYS A 397 22.53 10.46 6.32
CA LYS A 397 23.56 11.49 6.10
C LYS A 397 23.08 12.63 5.19
N LEU A 398 22.12 12.36 4.29
CA LEU A 398 21.59 13.38 3.40
C LEU A 398 20.81 14.48 4.14
N PHE A 399 20.15 14.17 5.25
CA PHE A 399 19.48 15.18 6.08
C PHE A 399 20.48 16.11 6.73
N VAL A 400 21.62 15.57 7.22
CA VAL A 400 22.72 16.38 7.76
C VAL A 400 23.42 17.17 6.66
N LEU A 401 23.64 16.57 5.50
CA LEU A 401 24.22 17.26 4.34
C LEU A 401 23.35 18.44 3.90
N ALA A 402 22.05 18.23 3.73
CA ALA A 402 21.11 19.29 3.32
C ALA A 402 21.07 20.43 4.35
N SER A 403 21.00 20.09 5.65
CA SER A 403 21.04 21.09 6.72
C SER A 403 22.34 21.89 6.73
N ALA A 404 23.48 21.24 6.51
CA ALA A 404 24.78 21.93 6.45
C ALA A 404 24.86 22.90 5.25
N ILE A 405 24.32 22.49 4.11
CA ILE A 405 24.26 23.35 2.90
C ILE A 405 23.32 24.52 3.15
N GLU A 406 22.15 24.31 3.76
CA GLU A 406 21.19 25.35 4.12
C GLU A 406 21.80 26.38 5.09
N ASP A 407 22.64 25.92 6.03
CA ASP A 407 23.43 26.76 6.93
C ASP A 407 24.61 27.45 6.24
N HIS A 408 24.72 27.38 4.92
CA HIS A 408 25.82 27.92 4.12
C HIS A 408 27.20 27.39 4.50
N ILE A 409 27.31 26.19 5.10
CA ILE A 409 28.61 25.54 5.31
C ILE A 409 29.16 25.15 3.92
N PRO A 410 30.31 25.70 3.50
CA PRO A 410 30.83 25.44 2.16
C PRO A 410 31.06 23.94 1.89
N THR A 411 30.64 23.46 0.72
CA THR A 411 30.82 22.06 0.31
C THR A 411 32.29 21.62 0.26
N SER A 412 33.22 22.60 0.14
CA SER A 412 34.67 22.40 0.23
C SER A 412 35.22 22.29 1.65
N THR A 413 34.35 22.35 2.69
CA THR A 413 34.75 22.20 4.10
C THR A 413 35.40 20.84 4.33
N LYS A 414 36.64 20.87 4.82
CA LYS A 414 37.47 19.67 5.01
C LYS A 414 37.65 19.33 6.47
N PHE A 415 37.42 18.07 6.81
CA PHE A 415 37.74 17.50 8.11
C PHE A 415 38.78 16.39 8.00
N ASN A 416 39.68 16.32 8.99
CA ASN A 416 40.52 15.16 9.19
C ASN A 416 39.70 14.05 9.83
N SER A 417 39.33 13.07 9.04
CA SER A 417 38.35 12.00 9.36
C SER A 417 39.10 10.67 9.54
N GLN A 418 39.77 10.55 10.68
CA GLN A 418 40.47 9.33 11.06
C GLN A 418 39.50 8.24 11.52
N SER A 419 39.93 6.99 11.60
CA SER A 419 39.14 5.87 12.12
C SER A 419 40.02 4.96 12.98
N PRO A 420 39.66 4.74 14.25
CA PRO A 420 38.51 5.33 14.97
C PRO A 420 38.73 6.79 15.36
N MET A 421 37.64 7.54 15.57
CA MET A 421 37.64 8.83 16.24
C MET A 421 36.73 8.79 17.46
N THR A 422 37.14 9.49 18.54
CA THR A 422 36.32 9.63 19.76
C THR A 422 35.70 11.02 19.80
N PHE A 423 34.40 11.10 19.91
CA PHE A 423 33.60 12.31 20.07
C PHE A 423 33.03 12.37 21.48
N ASN A 424 32.73 13.59 21.97
CA ASN A 424 31.97 13.73 23.20
C ASN A 424 30.50 13.99 22.83
N GLN A 425 29.59 13.14 23.30
CA GLN A 425 28.17 13.27 23.00
C GLN A 425 27.55 14.60 23.51
N ALA A 426 28.16 15.21 24.53
CA ALA A 426 27.74 16.55 25.02
C ALA A 426 28.00 17.70 24.04
N ASP A 427 28.78 17.49 22.99
CA ASP A 427 29.07 18.52 21.98
C ASP A 427 27.92 18.68 20.95
N TYR A 428 26.90 17.81 20.99
CA TYR A 428 25.77 17.82 20.05
C TYR A 428 24.53 18.47 20.68
N LYS A 429 24.06 19.52 20.03
CA LYS A 429 22.86 20.28 20.48
C LYS A 429 21.59 19.62 19.92
N ASN A 430 20.65 19.31 20.81
CA ASN A 430 19.29 18.87 20.44
C ASN A 430 18.36 20.06 20.17
N CYS A 431 17.08 19.81 19.92
CA CYS A 431 16.08 20.86 19.68
C CYS A 431 15.83 21.78 20.90
N ALA A 432 16.18 21.37 22.10
CA ALA A 432 16.16 22.23 23.28
C ALA A 432 17.44 23.07 23.47
N GLY A 433 18.40 22.98 22.54
CA GLY A 433 19.68 23.68 22.60
C GLY A 433 20.66 23.11 23.66
N ALA A 434 20.39 21.93 24.22
CA ALA A 434 21.19 21.30 25.25
C ALA A 434 21.57 19.86 24.84
N PRO A 435 22.72 19.34 25.29
CA PRO A 435 23.04 17.96 25.09
C PRO A 435 22.16 17.04 25.93
N GLN A 436 21.65 15.95 25.34
CA GLN A 436 20.91 14.93 26.07
C GLN A 436 21.82 13.89 26.73
N TRP A 437 22.95 13.60 26.09
CA TRP A 437 23.88 12.58 26.49
C TRP A 437 25.25 13.20 26.75
N GLY A 438 26.07 12.54 27.55
CA GLY A 438 27.47 12.89 27.80
C GLY A 438 28.34 11.65 27.77
N GLY A 439 29.64 11.89 27.66
CA GLY A 439 30.64 10.83 27.62
C GLY A 439 31.19 10.55 26.22
N PRO A 440 32.21 9.70 26.17
CA PRO A 440 32.91 9.39 24.92
C PRO A 440 32.04 8.49 24.02
N TRP A 441 32.04 8.79 22.71
CA TRP A 441 31.45 8.01 21.66
C TRP A 441 32.48 7.73 20.57
N VAL A 442 32.79 6.46 20.34
CA VAL A 442 33.79 6.03 19.36
C VAL A 442 33.12 5.71 18.05
N VAL A 443 33.56 6.35 16.97
CA VAL A 443 33.02 6.18 15.61
C VAL A 443 34.11 5.62 14.70
N HIS A 444 33.72 4.62 13.90
CA HIS A 444 34.58 3.97 12.91
C HIS A 444 34.11 4.30 11.49
N ASN A 445 35.02 4.39 10.53
CA ASN A 445 34.73 4.39 9.11
C ASN A 445 34.87 2.98 8.55
N GLU A 446 34.04 2.62 7.60
CA GLU A 446 34.10 1.35 6.87
C GLU A 446 35.01 1.46 5.63
N THR A 447 35.10 2.65 5.03
CA THR A 447 35.64 2.86 3.68
C THR A 447 36.98 3.63 3.62
N GLY A 448 37.54 4.03 4.75
CA GLY A 448 38.86 4.67 4.78
C GLY A 448 39.01 5.84 5.75
N THR A 449 40.21 6.45 5.71
CA THR A 449 40.60 7.56 6.58
C THR A 449 41.35 8.61 5.77
N GLY A 450 41.22 9.88 6.17
CA GLY A 450 41.91 10.97 5.47
C GLY A 450 41.29 12.32 5.72
N ILE A 451 41.64 13.29 4.86
CA ILE A 451 41.03 14.60 4.84
C ILE A 451 40.03 14.61 3.69
N PHE A 452 38.74 14.77 4.02
CA PHE A 452 37.64 14.73 3.06
C PHE A 452 36.87 16.04 3.11
N ASP A 453 36.30 16.44 1.96
CA ASP A 453 35.23 17.44 1.82
C ASP A 453 33.85 16.77 1.72
N MET A 454 32.76 17.55 1.54
CA MET A 454 31.40 17.02 1.47
C MET A 454 31.21 16.05 0.30
N TYR A 455 31.78 16.33 -0.86
CA TYR A 455 31.68 15.46 -2.05
C TYR A 455 32.29 14.10 -1.77
N LYS A 456 33.57 14.10 -1.36
CA LYS A 456 34.31 12.85 -1.15
C LYS A 456 33.77 12.07 0.05
N ALA A 457 33.40 12.74 1.12
CA ALA A 457 32.84 12.11 2.31
C ALA A 457 31.47 11.47 2.03
N THR A 458 30.63 12.09 1.18
CA THR A 458 29.32 11.53 0.77
C THR A 458 29.51 10.32 -0.13
N GLN A 459 30.40 10.40 -1.12
CA GLN A 459 30.71 9.29 -2.02
C GLN A 459 31.21 8.07 -1.29
N LEU A 460 32.13 8.26 -0.35
CA LEU A 460 32.73 7.18 0.46
C LEU A 460 31.96 6.89 1.75
N SER A 461 30.86 7.60 1.98
CA SER A 461 30.03 7.39 3.18
C SER A 461 30.78 7.50 4.51
N ILE A 462 31.72 8.44 4.66
CA ILE A 462 32.64 8.58 5.79
C ILE A 462 31.90 8.94 7.08
N ASN A 463 31.79 8.01 8.03
CA ASN A 463 31.07 8.19 9.29
C ASN A 463 31.65 9.34 10.12
N THR A 464 32.97 9.36 10.31
CA THR A 464 33.63 10.38 11.14
C THR A 464 33.60 11.78 10.54
N TYR A 465 33.41 11.91 9.21
CA TYR A 465 33.16 13.20 8.57
C TYR A 465 31.76 13.72 8.94
N PHE A 466 30.75 12.91 8.73
CA PHE A 466 29.36 13.29 8.98
C PHE A 466 29.08 13.53 10.47
N THR A 467 29.73 12.78 11.36
CA THR A 467 29.70 13.06 12.79
C THR A 467 30.27 14.44 13.14
N GLN A 468 31.36 14.88 12.46
CA GLN A 468 31.87 16.25 12.62
C GLN A 468 30.95 17.29 12.01
N LEU A 469 30.32 17.01 10.87
CA LEU A 469 29.39 17.90 10.20
C LEU A 469 28.10 18.10 11.04
N GLU A 470 27.52 17.01 11.57
CA GLU A 470 26.35 17.06 12.46
C GLU A 470 26.62 17.85 13.76
N ARG A 471 27.85 17.84 14.26
CA ARG A 471 28.18 18.71 15.39
C ARG A 471 28.06 20.20 15.08
N LEU A 472 28.24 20.61 13.81
CA LEU A 472 28.08 22.00 13.39
C LEU A 472 26.61 22.37 13.20
N THR A 473 25.83 21.54 12.54
CA THR A 473 24.40 21.76 12.31
C THR A 473 23.57 21.56 13.58
N GLY A 474 24.08 20.79 14.54
CA GLY A 474 23.27 20.18 15.59
C GLY A 474 22.40 19.05 15.03
N ILE A 475 21.63 18.40 15.90
CA ILE A 475 20.74 17.29 15.52
C ILE A 475 19.35 17.81 15.13
N CYS A 476 18.93 18.98 15.69
CA CYS A 476 17.55 19.44 15.58
C CYS A 476 17.12 19.74 14.13
N GLN A 477 17.95 20.44 13.36
CA GLN A 477 17.61 20.81 11.99
C GLN A 477 17.50 19.56 11.08
N PRO A 478 18.49 18.63 11.03
CA PRO A 478 18.38 17.40 10.27
C PRO A 478 17.19 16.54 10.69
N PHE A 479 16.87 16.47 11.98
CA PHE A 479 15.71 15.76 12.51
C PHE A 479 14.39 16.40 12.02
N ALA A 480 14.26 17.72 12.13
CA ALA A 480 13.08 18.43 11.66
C ALA A 480 12.89 18.31 10.15
N LEU A 481 13.99 18.32 9.39
CA LEU A 481 13.98 18.13 7.95
C LEU A 481 13.50 16.73 7.56
N ALA A 482 14.01 15.68 8.20
CA ALA A 482 13.54 14.32 7.96
C ALA A 482 12.03 14.20 8.19
N LYS A 483 11.51 14.76 9.30
CA LYS A 483 10.06 14.79 9.56
C LYS A 483 9.27 15.58 8.52
N GLN A 484 9.79 16.72 8.06
CA GLN A 484 9.14 17.51 7.02
C GLN A 484 9.11 16.79 5.67
N MET A 485 10.05 15.87 5.44
CA MET A 485 10.10 14.98 4.27
C MET A 485 9.32 13.68 4.46
N GLY A 486 8.43 13.62 5.47
CA GLY A 486 7.52 12.48 5.68
C GLY A 486 8.13 11.27 6.37
N VAL A 487 9.32 11.38 6.96
CA VAL A 487 9.94 10.28 7.72
C VAL A 487 9.38 10.27 9.15
N ASP A 488 8.73 9.16 9.54
CA ASP A 488 8.26 8.97 10.90
C ASP A 488 9.40 8.50 11.81
N LEU A 489 9.79 9.36 12.74
CA LEU A 489 10.92 9.12 13.65
C LEU A 489 10.42 8.65 15.02
N THR A 490 9.44 7.78 15.07
CA THR A 490 8.86 7.25 16.32
C THR A 490 9.71 6.16 16.96
N ASP A 491 10.48 5.41 16.17
CA ASP A 491 11.38 4.37 16.68
C ASP A 491 12.87 4.83 16.60
N PRO A 492 13.78 4.47 17.53
CA PRO A 492 13.66 3.41 18.53
C PRO A 492 12.71 3.75 19.66
N ASP A 493 12.13 4.81 19.68
CA ASP A 493 11.72 5.37 20.91
C ASP A 493 10.25 5.55 21.18
N GLY A 494 9.37 5.38 20.22
CA GLY A 494 7.94 5.24 20.36
C GLY A 494 7.15 6.26 21.20
N ASP A 495 7.75 6.92 22.18
CA ASP A 495 7.05 7.91 23.01
C ASP A 495 7.84 9.21 23.12
N PRO A 496 7.42 10.25 22.41
CA PRO A 496 8.09 11.55 22.46
C PRO A 496 8.10 12.21 23.86
N GLN A 497 7.31 11.70 24.80
CA GLN A 497 7.22 12.31 26.14
C GLN A 497 8.23 11.70 27.13
N THR A 498 8.60 10.44 26.97
CA THR A 498 9.40 9.70 27.95
C THR A 498 10.84 9.47 27.53
N ARG A 499 11.25 9.88 26.34
CA ARG A 499 12.45 9.39 25.71
C ARG A 499 13.33 10.40 25.06
N ALA A 500 14.59 10.02 24.98
CA ALA A 500 15.54 10.54 24.03
C ALA A 500 15.08 10.17 22.61
N GLY A 501 14.22 10.95 22.00
CA GLY A 501 13.90 10.78 20.58
C GLY A 501 15.14 10.87 19.70
N ALA A 502 15.01 10.54 18.43
CA ALA A 502 16.11 10.60 17.45
C ALA A 502 16.79 11.98 17.41
N GLU A 503 16.07 13.04 17.76
CA GLU A 503 16.58 14.42 17.90
C GLU A 503 17.64 14.61 18.99
N ARG A 504 17.80 13.65 19.90
CA ARG A 504 18.68 13.73 21.06
C ARG A 504 19.90 12.83 20.94
N THR A 505 19.95 12.00 19.90
CA THR A 505 20.96 10.97 19.74
C THR A 505 22.01 11.39 18.73
N PRO A 506 23.29 11.58 19.12
CA PRO A 506 24.37 11.98 18.21
C PRO A 506 24.62 11.00 17.05
N SER A 507 24.10 9.79 17.12
CA SER A 507 24.16 8.82 16.04
C SER A 507 23.02 8.95 15.02
N PHE A 508 22.25 10.04 15.05
CA PHE A 508 21.21 10.32 14.06
C PHE A 508 21.75 10.27 12.63
N THR A 509 22.90 10.92 12.37
CA THR A 509 23.55 10.91 11.05
C THR A 509 23.95 9.50 10.57
N LEU A 510 24.02 8.53 11.46
CA LEU A 510 24.31 7.13 11.14
C LEU A 510 23.05 6.27 10.95
N GLY A 511 21.87 6.88 11.00
CA GLY A 511 20.60 6.27 10.64
C GLY A 511 20.13 5.18 11.60
N ILE A 512 20.18 5.44 12.90
CA ILE A 512 19.64 4.52 13.91
C ILE A 512 18.10 4.46 13.93
N PRO A 513 17.34 5.51 13.53
CA PRO A 513 15.87 5.39 13.45
C PRO A 513 15.46 4.29 12.46
N SER A 514 14.37 3.60 12.81
CA SER A 514 13.73 2.63 11.93
C SER A 514 12.72 3.35 11.03
N VAL A 515 12.77 3.07 9.75
CA VAL A 515 11.95 3.69 8.71
C VAL A 515 11.51 2.64 7.68
N SER A 516 10.48 2.94 6.91
CA SER A 516 10.05 2.10 5.80
C SER A 516 10.67 2.52 4.46
N PRO A 517 10.75 1.64 3.48
CA PRO A 517 11.16 1.98 2.11
C PRO A 517 10.33 3.11 1.50
N LEU A 518 9.02 3.18 1.75
CA LEU A 518 8.15 4.23 1.22
C LEU A 518 8.49 5.62 1.78
N GLU A 519 8.77 5.72 3.08
CA GLU A 519 9.19 6.99 3.70
C GLU A 519 10.48 7.50 3.09
N MET A 520 11.47 6.61 2.91
CA MET A 520 12.74 6.99 2.31
C MET A 520 12.60 7.33 0.82
N ALA A 521 11.74 6.62 0.09
CA ALA A 521 11.45 6.95 -1.32
C ALA A 521 10.79 8.34 -1.46
N GLY A 522 9.85 8.69 -0.57
CA GLY A 522 9.25 10.02 -0.49
C GLY A 522 10.25 11.12 -0.11
N ALA A 523 11.13 10.85 0.87
CA ALA A 523 12.16 11.79 1.28
C ALA A 523 13.18 12.04 0.16
N TYR A 524 13.64 11.01 -0.54
CA TYR A 524 14.57 11.17 -1.65
C TYR A 524 13.91 11.77 -2.90
N ALA A 525 12.62 11.51 -3.13
CA ALA A 525 11.82 12.20 -4.15
C ALA A 525 11.79 13.71 -3.93
N THR A 526 11.89 14.17 -2.68
CA THR A 526 11.95 15.60 -2.33
C THR A 526 13.22 16.26 -2.88
N PHE A 527 14.38 15.60 -2.79
CA PHE A 527 15.62 16.11 -3.40
C PHE A 527 15.50 16.15 -4.93
N ALA A 528 14.95 15.09 -5.54
CA ALA A 528 14.70 15.03 -6.97
C ALA A 528 13.76 16.15 -7.46
N ALA A 529 12.75 16.49 -6.66
CA ALA A 529 11.77 17.57 -6.90
C ALA A 529 12.25 18.96 -6.43
N ARG A 530 13.57 19.16 -6.30
CA ARG A 530 14.16 20.45 -5.93
C ARG A 530 13.64 21.00 -4.59
N GLY A 531 13.44 20.11 -3.63
CA GLY A 531 13.02 20.46 -2.27
C GLY A 531 11.51 20.54 -2.05
N GLU A 532 10.68 20.27 -3.07
CA GLU A 532 9.24 20.13 -2.91
C GLU A 532 8.92 18.72 -2.44
N HIS A 533 8.49 18.58 -1.19
CA HIS A 533 7.97 17.32 -0.64
C HIS A 533 6.50 17.16 -0.99
N CYS A 534 6.14 15.99 -1.51
CA CYS A 534 4.76 15.59 -1.74
C CYS A 534 4.44 14.33 -0.94
N ASP A 535 3.34 14.38 -0.17
CA ASP A 535 2.88 13.22 0.62
C ASP A 535 2.64 12.00 -0.30
N PRO A 536 3.19 10.81 0.02
CA PRO A 536 2.96 9.61 -0.78
C PRO A 536 1.48 9.25 -0.87
N ARG A 537 0.95 9.09 -2.08
CA ARG A 537 -0.45 8.75 -2.34
C ARG A 537 -0.59 7.57 -3.30
N PRO A 538 -1.42 6.57 -2.98
CA PRO A 538 -1.65 5.42 -3.85
C PRO A 538 -2.89 5.57 -4.75
N VAL A 539 -3.76 6.56 -4.52
CA VAL A 539 -5.06 6.71 -5.19
C VAL A 539 -5.20 8.10 -5.76
N THR A 540 -5.73 8.22 -6.97
CA THR A 540 -6.01 9.50 -7.64
C THR A 540 -7.49 9.84 -7.64
N GLU A 541 -8.37 8.84 -7.85
CA GLU A 541 -9.80 9.04 -8.00
C GLU A 541 -10.60 7.81 -7.61
N ILE A 542 -11.81 8.00 -7.15
CA ILE A 542 -12.79 6.94 -6.92
C ILE A 542 -14.05 7.29 -7.69
N ASP A 543 -14.50 6.39 -8.56
CA ASP A 543 -15.78 6.46 -9.25
C ASP A 543 -16.83 5.58 -8.57
N ASP A 544 -18.10 5.97 -8.71
CA ASP A 544 -19.24 5.12 -8.36
C ASP A 544 -19.48 4.01 -9.41
N ALA A 545 -20.50 3.19 -9.18
CA ALA A 545 -20.88 2.10 -10.09
C ALA A 545 -21.33 2.56 -11.47
N ALA A 546 -21.70 3.84 -11.64
CA ALA A 546 -22.07 4.46 -12.90
C ALA A 546 -20.89 5.08 -13.64
N GLY A 547 -19.70 5.09 -13.02
CA GLY A 547 -18.50 5.74 -13.55
C GLY A 547 -18.48 7.25 -13.31
N THR A 548 -19.19 7.73 -12.28
CA THR A 548 -19.17 9.14 -11.88
C THR A 548 -18.16 9.33 -10.77
N PRO A 549 -17.20 10.27 -10.89
CA PRO A 549 -16.25 10.56 -9.81
C PRO A 549 -16.97 11.02 -8.54
N ILE A 550 -16.70 10.35 -7.44
CA ILE A 550 -17.21 10.68 -6.10
C ILE A 550 -16.14 11.27 -5.18
N LYS A 551 -14.87 10.98 -5.45
CA LYS A 551 -13.73 11.51 -4.69
C LYS A 551 -12.49 11.58 -5.57
N THR A 552 -11.81 12.73 -5.55
CA THR A 552 -10.51 12.93 -6.18
C THR A 552 -9.47 13.26 -5.11
N TYR A 553 -8.32 12.62 -5.18
CA TYR A 553 -7.18 12.84 -4.29
C TYR A 553 -6.15 13.71 -5.01
N ALA A 554 -6.14 14.99 -4.69
CA ALA A 554 -5.13 15.91 -5.23
C ALA A 554 -3.74 15.63 -4.61
N LYS A 555 -2.67 15.99 -5.29
CA LYS A 555 -1.33 15.98 -4.71
C LYS A 555 -1.25 17.01 -3.55
N SER A 556 -0.60 16.63 -2.46
CA SER A 556 -0.32 17.47 -1.29
C SER A 556 1.19 17.73 -1.26
N CYS A 557 1.62 18.89 -1.72
CA CYS A 557 3.03 19.23 -1.84
C CYS A 557 3.36 20.53 -1.13
N LYS A 558 4.56 20.62 -0.57
CA LYS A 558 5.10 21.83 0.04
C LYS A 558 6.62 21.93 -0.16
N GLN A 559 7.16 23.13 -0.33
CA GLN A 559 8.60 23.37 -0.29
C GLN A 559 9.11 23.19 1.15
N VAL A 560 10.04 22.27 1.38
CA VAL A 560 10.59 21.95 2.71
C VAL A 560 12.06 22.35 2.85
N ILE A 561 12.80 22.43 1.75
CA ILE A 561 14.13 23.03 1.67
C ILE A 561 14.19 23.95 0.44
N PRO A 562 15.05 24.98 0.44
CA PRO A 562 15.29 25.81 -0.74
C PRO A 562 15.73 24.96 -1.94
N ASP A 563 15.30 25.34 -3.14
CA ASP A 563 15.63 24.63 -4.38
C ASP A 563 17.15 24.52 -4.63
N TRP A 564 17.91 25.59 -4.32
CA TRP A 564 19.37 25.59 -4.46
C TRP A 564 20.06 24.59 -3.51
N VAL A 565 19.47 24.31 -2.32
CA VAL A 565 19.98 23.27 -1.40
C VAL A 565 19.80 21.90 -2.01
N ALA A 566 18.60 21.62 -2.52
CA ALA A 566 18.32 20.34 -3.18
C ALA A 566 19.19 20.14 -4.44
N ASP A 567 19.37 21.19 -5.26
CA ASP A 567 20.25 21.16 -6.43
C ASP A 567 21.69 20.80 -6.03
N GLN A 568 22.18 21.34 -4.92
CA GLN A 568 23.53 21.04 -4.41
C GLN A 568 23.64 19.62 -3.85
N VAL A 569 22.62 19.13 -3.14
CA VAL A 569 22.55 17.73 -2.68
C VAL A 569 22.55 16.78 -3.88
N ASN A 570 21.77 17.10 -4.92
CA ASN A 570 21.72 16.31 -6.16
C ASN A 570 23.08 16.26 -6.87
N ASP A 571 23.80 17.41 -6.96
CA ASP A 571 25.14 17.47 -7.57
C ASP A 571 26.14 16.58 -6.81
N ILE A 572 26.10 16.60 -5.48
CA ILE A 572 26.97 15.76 -4.63
C ILE A 572 26.63 14.27 -4.78
N THR A 573 25.35 13.92 -4.75
CA THR A 573 24.90 12.52 -4.72
C THR A 573 24.94 11.84 -6.09
N GLN A 574 24.95 12.58 -7.20
CA GLN A 574 25.30 12.05 -8.52
C GLN A 574 26.67 11.35 -8.50
N GLY A 575 27.64 11.86 -7.72
CA GLY A 575 28.96 11.26 -7.57
C GLY A 575 28.96 9.88 -6.91
N VAL A 576 27.88 9.46 -6.25
CA VAL A 576 27.73 8.12 -5.71
C VAL A 576 27.45 7.11 -6.84
N GLN A 577 26.68 7.49 -7.84
CA GLN A 577 26.31 6.64 -8.98
C GLN A 577 27.12 6.87 -10.25
N GLN A 578 27.47 8.13 -10.51
CA GLN A 578 28.14 8.54 -11.75
C GLN A 578 29.50 9.18 -11.41
N PRO A 579 30.58 8.39 -11.35
CA PRO A 579 31.87 8.89 -10.90
C PRO A 579 32.50 9.94 -11.82
N ALA A 580 31.95 10.15 -13.00
CA ALA A 580 32.53 11.00 -14.05
C ALA A 580 31.91 12.40 -14.16
N ASN A 581 31.15 12.88 -13.16
CA ASN A 581 30.77 14.30 -13.21
C ASN A 581 31.99 15.19 -12.97
N ALA A 582 32.03 16.35 -13.62
CA ALA A 582 33.23 17.20 -13.73
C ALA A 582 33.78 17.74 -12.40
N ARG A 583 32.99 17.70 -11.30
CA ARG A 583 33.42 18.12 -9.96
C ARG A 583 34.00 16.99 -9.12
N ASN A 584 33.84 15.74 -9.55
CA ASN A 584 34.34 14.55 -8.88
C ASN A 584 35.58 13.98 -9.57
N GLU A 585 36.42 14.83 -10.18
CA GLU A 585 37.62 14.42 -10.89
C GLU A 585 38.47 13.41 -10.09
N GLY A 586 38.59 12.19 -10.64
CA GLY A 586 39.46 11.16 -10.11
C GLY A 586 38.91 10.32 -8.93
N HIS A 587 37.62 10.42 -8.62
CA HIS A 587 37.05 9.69 -7.49
C HIS A 587 35.87 8.81 -7.94
N ALA A 588 36.11 7.51 -8.03
CA ALA A 588 35.06 6.52 -8.19
C ALA A 588 34.17 6.53 -6.92
N GLY A 589 32.87 6.85 -7.07
CA GLY A 589 31.87 6.54 -6.08
C GLY A 589 31.49 5.07 -6.16
N PHE A 590 30.65 4.59 -5.26
CA PHE A 590 30.17 3.20 -5.25
C PHE A 590 29.46 2.79 -6.55
N GLY A 591 28.90 3.74 -7.31
CA GLY A 591 28.28 3.48 -8.62
C GLY A 591 29.23 2.88 -9.64
N TYR A 592 30.54 3.16 -9.55
CA TYR A 592 31.54 2.52 -10.40
C TYR A 592 31.80 1.06 -10.02
N GLU A 593 31.88 0.76 -8.72
CA GLU A 593 31.99 -0.63 -8.24
C GLU A 593 30.69 -1.43 -8.50
N LEU A 594 29.55 -0.76 -8.43
CA LEU A 594 28.26 -1.36 -8.73
C LEU A 594 28.12 -1.72 -10.21
N GLY A 595 28.90 -1.14 -11.14
CA GLY A 595 29.01 -1.50 -12.55
C GLY A 595 27.70 -1.61 -13.34
N HIS A 596 26.58 -1.56 -12.64
CA HIS A 596 25.23 -1.88 -13.13
C HIS A 596 24.20 -0.80 -12.84
N THR A 597 24.54 0.27 -12.11
CA THR A 597 23.58 1.35 -11.75
C THR A 597 23.44 2.42 -12.82
N ASN A 598 24.25 2.40 -13.87
CA ASN A 598 24.15 3.35 -14.97
C ASN A 598 22.90 3.08 -15.81
N LEU A 599 21.93 3.97 -15.71
CA LEU A 599 20.71 3.95 -16.50
C LEU A 599 20.94 4.57 -17.87
N GLN A 600 20.38 3.96 -18.92
CA GLN A 600 20.51 4.43 -20.29
C GLN A 600 19.17 4.33 -21.02
N THR A 601 18.91 5.30 -21.89
CA THR A 601 17.81 5.20 -22.86
C THR A 601 18.07 4.09 -23.88
N SER A 602 17.05 3.72 -24.64
CA SER A 602 17.17 2.76 -25.75
C SER A 602 18.19 3.21 -26.85
N THR A 603 18.52 4.51 -26.91
CA THR A 603 19.52 5.09 -27.81
C THR A 603 20.91 5.17 -27.19
N GLY A 604 21.10 4.72 -25.96
CA GLY A 604 22.37 4.74 -25.23
C GLY A 604 22.70 6.10 -24.54
N ALA A 605 21.77 7.06 -24.53
CA ALA A 605 21.96 8.29 -23.75
C ALA A 605 21.88 7.97 -22.24
N VAL A 606 22.84 8.48 -21.47
CA VAL A 606 22.86 8.30 -20.01
C VAL A 606 21.68 9.04 -19.37
N ILE A 607 20.92 8.34 -18.52
CA ILE A 607 19.88 8.93 -17.69
C ILE A 607 20.55 9.37 -16.38
N PRO A 608 20.59 10.67 -16.08
CA PRO A 608 21.19 11.17 -14.85
C PRO A 608 20.51 10.59 -13.61
N SER A 609 21.31 10.05 -12.71
CA SER A 609 20.82 9.46 -11.46
C SER A 609 21.73 9.83 -10.29
N ALA A 610 21.17 9.85 -9.12
CA ALA A 610 21.81 10.19 -7.85
C ALA A 610 21.39 9.17 -6.79
N GLY A 611 22.09 9.09 -5.67
CA GLY A 611 21.70 8.15 -4.63
C GLY A 611 22.63 8.11 -3.43
N LYS A 612 22.28 7.25 -2.48
CA LYS A 612 23.06 7.00 -1.27
C LYS A 612 22.94 5.54 -0.84
N THR A 613 24.06 4.94 -0.48
CA THR A 613 24.12 3.63 0.16
C THR A 613 23.87 3.74 1.67
N GLY A 614 23.19 2.76 2.23
CA GLY A 614 23.04 2.57 3.67
C GLY A 614 23.55 1.21 4.10
N THR A 615 24.32 1.17 5.19
CA THR A 615 24.69 -0.05 5.92
C THR A 615 24.58 0.28 7.39
N THR A 616 23.91 -0.57 8.15
CA THR A 616 23.71 -0.35 9.57
C THR A 616 24.80 -1.05 10.39
N GLN A 617 25.03 -0.56 11.60
CA GLN A 617 25.93 -1.21 12.52
C GLN A 617 25.46 -2.65 12.82
N SER A 618 26.39 -3.60 12.79
CA SER A 618 26.13 -5.05 12.89
C SER A 618 25.34 -5.62 11.71
N ASP A 619 25.38 -4.97 10.56
CA ASP A 619 24.87 -5.44 9.27
C ASP A 619 23.44 -5.97 9.31
N ARG A 620 22.56 -5.30 10.07
CA ARG A 620 21.17 -5.70 10.23
C ARG A 620 20.29 -5.31 9.05
N SER A 621 20.64 -4.23 8.37
CA SER A 621 19.97 -3.80 7.14
C SER A 621 20.92 -3.05 6.22
N VAL A 622 20.70 -3.21 4.94
CA VAL A 622 21.43 -2.53 3.87
C VAL A 622 20.44 -1.88 2.92
N TRP A 623 20.80 -0.69 2.43
CA TRP A 623 19.93 0.18 1.64
C TRP A 623 20.65 0.72 0.42
N PHE A 624 19.89 0.96 -0.62
CA PHE A 624 20.29 1.82 -1.73
C PHE A 624 19.10 2.70 -2.11
N ASP A 625 19.22 3.97 -1.78
CA ASP A 625 18.20 4.99 -2.05
C ASP A 625 18.65 5.78 -3.26
N GLY A 626 18.21 5.34 -4.46
CA GLY A 626 18.60 5.93 -5.73
C GLY A 626 17.44 6.64 -6.41
N TYR A 627 17.74 7.70 -7.15
CA TYR A 627 16.72 8.47 -7.81
C TYR A 627 17.21 9.14 -9.10
N THR A 628 16.27 9.45 -9.96
CA THR A 628 16.39 10.34 -11.13
C THR A 628 15.47 11.55 -10.91
N PRO A 629 15.49 12.57 -11.75
CA PRO A 629 14.48 13.63 -11.69
C PRO A 629 13.02 13.15 -11.84
N GLN A 630 12.80 11.92 -12.33
CA GLN A 630 11.48 11.39 -12.66
C GLN A 630 10.98 10.28 -11.72
N ILE A 631 11.87 9.61 -11.00
CA ILE A 631 11.52 8.50 -10.12
C ILE A 631 12.52 8.37 -8.98
N SER A 632 12.02 8.19 -7.78
CA SER A 632 12.78 7.82 -6.59
C SER A 632 12.49 6.37 -6.25
N THR A 633 13.52 5.53 -6.29
CA THR A 633 13.44 4.10 -6.00
C THR A 633 14.33 3.76 -4.81
N VAL A 634 13.76 3.14 -3.80
CA VAL A 634 14.48 2.66 -2.62
C VAL A 634 14.47 1.15 -2.60
N ALA A 635 15.64 0.56 -2.46
CA ALA A 635 15.85 -0.88 -2.29
C ALA A 635 16.46 -1.16 -0.93
N MET A 636 15.84 -2.07 -0.15
CA MET A 636 16.26 -2.43 1.20
C MET A 636 16.32 -3.95 1.37
N ILE A 637 17.35 -4.44 2.04
CA ILE A 637 17.43 -5.83 2.52
C ILE A 637 17.75 -5.78 4.02
N ALA A 638 16.95 -6.47 4.83
CA ALA A 638 17.14 -6.53 6.28
C ALA A 638 17.10 -7.98 6.77
N GLY A 639 17.97 -8.29 7.72
CA GLY A 639 18.00 -9.59 8.38
C GLY A 639 16.75 -9.75 9.26
N ALA A 640 16.02 -10.84 9.06
CA ALA A 640 14.83 -11.18 9.84
C ALA A 640 14.68 -12.69 9.92
N ASN A 641 14.57 -13.23 11.13
CA ASN A 641 14.28 -14.65 11.31
C ASN A 641 12.82 -14.97 10.92
N GLU A 642 12.41 -16.23 11.07
CA GLU A 642 11.03 -16.68 10.76
C GLU A 642 9.96 -15.93 11.58
N GLN A 643 10.30 -15.44 12.77
CA GLN A 643 9.40 -14.66 13.64
C GLN A 643 9.44 -13.16 13.35
N GLY A 644 10.23 -12.70 12.37
CA GLY A 644 10.41 -11.29 12.04
C GLY A 644 11.36 -10.52 12.99
N THR A 645 12.11 -11.23 13.86
CA THR A 645 13.08 -10.58 14.74
C THR A 645 14.30 -10.14 13.94
N PRO A 646 14.79 -8.88 14.08
CA PRO A 646 15.99 -8.41 13.40
C PRO A 646 17.23 -9.21 13.79
N ILE A 647 17.97 -9.66 12.79
CA ILE A 647 19.27 -10.37 12.94
C ILE A 647 20.32 -9.71 12.04
N SER A 648 21.63 -10.00 12.28
CA SER A 648 22.68 -9.64 11.34
C SER A 648 22.51 -10.40 10.02
N LEU A 649 22.83 -9.77 8.91
CA LEU A 649 22.93 -10.40 7.59
C LEU A 649 24.25 -11.15 7.38
N ASP A 650 25.25 -10.94 8.24
CA ASP A 650 26.54 -11.62 8.15
C ASP A 650 26.39 -13.12 8.33
N ASN A 651 27.00 -13.88 7.43
CA ASN A 651 26.93 -15.34 7.38
C ASN A 651 25.50 -15.90 7.27
N VAL A 652 24.55 -15.08 6.81
CA VAL A 652 23.17 -15.49 6.49
C VAL A 652 23.06 -15.73 4.99
N ALA A 653 22.33 -16.77 4.61
CA ALA A 653 22.02 -17.02 3.22
C ALA A 653 20.93 -16.03 2.74
N VAL A 654 21.27 -15.26 1.71
CA VAL A 654 20.35 -14.32 1.03
C VAL A 654 20.45 -14.56 -0.48
N GLY A 655 19.33 -14.77 -1.16
CA GLY A 655 19.32 -15.09 -2.59
C GLY A 655 20.07 -16.39 -2.94
N GLY A 656 20.19 -17.32 -1.99
CA GLY A 656 20.87 -18.60 -2.16
C GLY A 656 22.39 -18.56 -1.89
N TYR A 657 22.95 -17.43 -1.51
CA TYR A 657 24.39 -17.28 -1.21
C TYR A 657 24.60 -16.84 0.24
N VAL A 658 25.65 -17.39 0.88
CA VAL A 658 26.10 -16.96 2.21
C VAL A 658 27.20 -15.92 2.03
N HIS A 659 27.02 -14.76 2.65
CA HIS A 659 27.94 -13.63 2.55
C HIS A 659 28.63 -13.38 3.88
N SER A 660 29.94 -13.17 3.86
CA SER A 660 30.75 -12.86 5.04
C SER A 660 30.81 -11.36 5.36
N GLU A 661 30.51 -10.53 4.37
CA GLU A 661 30.42 -9.07 4.49
C GLU A 661 29.27 -8.59 3.63
N VAL A 662 28.43 -7.73 4.17
CA VAL A 662 27.29 -7.15 3.47
C VAL A 662 27.40 -5.62 3.43
N SER A 663 26.97 -5.03 2.33
CA SER A 663 26.97 -3.57 2.16
C SER A 663 25.81 -3.11 1.32
N GLY A 664 25.41 -1.86 1.47
CA GLY A 664 24.40 -1.25 0.63
C GLY A 664 24.77 -1.30 -0.86
N SER A 665 26.04 -1.12 -1.18
CA SER A 665 26.54 -1.19 -2.57
C SER A 665 26.52 -2.62 -3.14
N GLY A 666 26.86 -3.62 -2.35
CA GLY A 666 26.98 -5.02 -2.82
C GLY A 666 25.67 -5.79 -2.88
N PHE A 667 24.63 -5.36 -2.13
CA PHE A 667 23.37 -6.08 -2.00
C PHE A 667 22.18 -5.27 -2.50
N ALA A 668 21.87 -4.13 -1.85
CA ALA A 668 20.74 -3.31 -2.19
C ALA A 668 20.93 -2.59 -3.55
N GLY A 669 22.16 -2.21 -3.88
CA GLY A 669 22.49 -1.58 -5.16
C GLY A 669 22.17 -2.43 -6.38
N PRO A 670 22.64 -3.70 -6.48
CA PRO A 670 22.25 -4.61 -7.56
C PRO A 670 20.74 -4.85 -7.61
N MET A 671 20.05 -4.97 -6.47
CA MET A 671 18.61 -5.11 -6.42
C MET A 671 17.92 -3.86 -6.98
N TRP A 672 18.38 -2.66 -6.63
CA TRP A 672 17.91 -1.40 -7.20
C TRP A 672 18.11 -1.38 -8.74
N ALA A 673 19.30 -1.74 -9.21
CA ALA A 673 19.62 -1.73 -10.64
C ALA A 673 18.73 -2.70 -11.44
N ASP A 674 18.49 -3.90 -10.92
CA ASP A 674 17.61 -4.90 -11.54
C ASP A 674 16.13 -4.47 -11.54
N ALA A 675 15.70 -3.60 -10.63
CA ALA A 675 14.38 -2.98 -10.67
C ALA A 675 14.31 -1.84 -11.70
N MET A 676 15.37 -1.02 -11.82
CA MET A 676 15.37 0.17 -12.66
C MET A 676 15.66 -0.12 -14.13
N HIS A 677 16.55 -1.06 -14.47
CA HIS A 677 16.92 -1.36 -15.86
C HIS A 677 15.73 -1.77 -16.74
N PRO A 678 14.76 -2.58 -16.31
CA PRO A 678 13.62 -2.93 -17.14
C PRO A 678 12.72 -1.74 -17.51
N ILE A 679 12.68 -0.71 -16.66
CA ILE A 679 11.84 0.47 -16.84
C ILE A 679 12.59 1.69 -17.39
N GLN A 680 13.92 1.63 -17.49
CA GLN A 680 14.73 2.77 -17.95
C GLN A 680 14.35 3.32 -19.34
N SER A 681 13.77 2.49 -20.21
CA SER A 681 13.31 2.93 -21.52
C SER A 681 12.09 3.85 -21.49
N SER A 682 11.38 3.93 -20.36
CA SER A 682 10.28 4.86 -20.11
C SER A 682 10.74 6.17 -19.46
N LEU A 683 12.02 6.29 -19.11
CA LEU A 683 12.61 7.48 -18.52
C LEU A 683 13.29 8.34 -19.57
N ASP A 684 13.07 9.63 -19.50
CA ASP A 684 13.79 10.60 -20.33
C ASP A 684 15.14 10.94 -19.69
N PRO A 685 16.19 11.29 -20.52
CA PRO A 685 17.49 11.68 -19.99
C PRO A 685 17.47 13.14 -19.49
N VAL A 686 16.57 13.45 -18.56
CA VAL A 686 16.42 14.78 -17.96
C VAL A 686 17.58 15.02 -16.99
N PRO A 687 18.38 16.08 -17.14
CA PRO A 687 19.44 16.40 -16.19
C PRO A 687 18.85 16.95 -14.88
N PHE A 688 19.57 16.75 -13.77
CA PHE A 688 19.32 17.50 -12.56
C PHE A 688 19.60 19.00 -12.82
N HIS A 689 18.89 19.85 -12.08
CA HIS A 689 19.09 21.29 -12.20
C HIS A 689 20.52 21.68 -11.77
N PRO A 690 21.20 22.56 -12.52
CA PRO A 690 22.57 22.99 -12.17
C PRO A 690 22.60 23.78 -10.86
N ILE A 691 23.69 23.64 -10.11
CA ILE A 691 23.89 24.32 -8.83
C ILE A 691 23.92 25.84 -9.00
N ASN A 692 23.46 26.54 -7.97
CA ASN A 692 23.57 27.99 -7.84
C ASN A 692 24.77 28.37 -6.95
N VAL A 693 25.95 28.51 -7.57
CA VAL A 693 27.21 28.83 -6.85
C VAL A 693 27.12 30.12 -6.02
N ALA A 694 26.36 31.11 -6.47
CA ALA A 694 26.19 32.36 -5.74
C ALA A 694 25.35 32.19 -4.46
N ALA A 695 24.34 31.34 -4.50
CA ALA A 695 23.55 31.01 -3.31
C ALA A 695 24.34 30.14 -2.31
N GLU A 696 25.19 29.22 -2.81
CA GLU A 696 26.07 28.38 -1.98
C GLU A 696 27.10 29.18 -1.21
N THR A 697 27.76 30.16 -1.86
CA THR A 697 28.91 30.84 -1.27
C THR A 697 28.55 31.88 -0.22
N GLY A 698 27.29 32.30 -0.11
CA GLY A 698 26.84 33.30 0.86
C GLY A 698 27.57 34.66 0.77
N VAL A 699 27.40 35.53 1.76
CA VAL A 699 28.02 36.84 1.85
C VAL A 699 29.37 36.72 2.58
N SER A 700 30.44 37.24 2.00
CA SER A 700 31.75 37.26 2.67
C SER A 700 31.77 38.22 3.87
N ALA A 701 32.27 37.76 4.99
CA ALA A 701 32.46 38.48 6.25
C ALA A 701 33.92 38.47 6.71
N SER A 702 34.30 39.45 7.52
CA SER A 702 35.65 39.52 8.13
C SER A 702 35.72 38.57 9.34
N ILE A 703 36.74 37.72 9.37
CA ILE A 703 36.94 36.76 10.46
C ILE A 703 37.57 37.50 11.66
N PRO A 704 36.91 37.50 12.85
CA PRO A 704 37.44 38.08 14.06
C PRO A 704 38.80 37.47 14.45
N SER A 705 39.69 38.27 15.00
CA SER A 705 40.95 37.78 15.58
C SER A 705 40.67 37.06 16.90
N VAL A 706 41.07 35.78 16.99
CA VAL A 706 40.77 34.90 18.15
C VAL A 706 42.01 34.46 18.94
N GLY A 707 43.20 34.85 18.50
CA GLY A 707 44.45 34.47 19.20
C GLY A 707 44.51 35.04 20.61
N GLY A 708 44.86 34.21 21.60
CA GLY A 708 44.91 34.59 23.01
C GLY A 708 43.59 34.46 23.78
N LEU A 709 42.46 34.17 23.12
CA LEU A 709 41.14 33.98 23.75
C LEU A 709 41.04 32.55 24.34
N SER A 710 40.18 32.37 25.33
CA SER A 710 39.70 31.03 25.67
C SER A 710 38.91 30.44 24.49
N TYR A 711 38.90 29.10 24.38
CA TYR A 711 38.14 28.45 23.30
C TYR A 711 36.70 28.95 23.19
N LYS A 712 35.99 28.99 24.32
CA LYS A 712 34.59 29.46 24.40
C LYS A 712 34.41 30.93 23.96
N ALA A 713 35.31 31.81 24.34
CA ALA A 713 35.25 33.22 23.92
C ALA A 713 35.55 33.40 22.43
N ALA A 714 36.48 32.62 21.87
CA ALA A 714 36.75 32.58 20.45
C ALA A 714 35.57 32.04 19.62
N GLU A 715 34.97 30.96 20.11
CA GLU A 715 33.75 30.37 19.52
C GLU A 715 32.62 31.39 19.47
N GLN A 716 32.29 32.03 20.59
CA GLN A 716 31.23 33.06 20.64
C GLN A 716 31.51 34.26 19.71
N ALA A 717 32.75 34.70 19.60
CA ALA A 717 33.11 35.81 18.72
C ALA A 717 32.96 35.46 17.24
N LEU A 718 33.28 34.21 16.85
CA LEU A 718 33.14 33.74 15.49
C LEU A 718 31.70 33.45 15.13
N GLU A 719 30.94 32.79 16.03
CA GLU A 719 29.48 32.55 15.85
C GLU A 719 28.72 33.90 15.71
N ALA A 720 29.03 34.91 16.51
CA ALA A 720 28.43 36.22 16.38
C ALA A 720 28.78 36.95 15.07
N ALA A 721 29.87 36.56 14.42
CA ALA A 721 30.26 37.06 13.07
C ALA A 721 29.71 36.18 11.92
N GLY A 722 28.89 35.14 12.23
CA GLY A 722 28.25 34.28 11.26
C GLY A 722 29.13 33.11 10.77
N PHE A 723 30.13 32.69 11.54
CA PHE A 723 31.00 31.57 11.21
C PHE A 723 30.73 30.37 12.12
N HIS A 724 30.87 29.14 11.59
CA HIS A 724 30.92 27.94 12.38
C HIS A 724 32.32 27.69 12.93
N VAL A 725 32.42 26.96 14.07
CA VAL A 725 33.70 26.68 14.72
C VAL A 725 33.93 25.20 14.84
N ALA A 726 35.13 24.76 14.45
CA ALA A 726 35.59 23.41 14.70
C ALA A 726 36.91 23.42 15.48
N ARG A 727 37.11 22.38 16.29
CA ARG A 727 38.33 22.21 17.09
C ARG A 727 39.43 21.54 16.27
N GLY A 728 40.52 22.22 16.05
CA GLY A 728 41.74 21.66 15.51
C GLY A 728 42.60 20.98 16.59
N SER A 729 43.71 20.36 16.18
CA SER A 729 44.68 19.73 17.09
C SER A 729 45.37 20.80 17.98
N ALA A 730 45.76 20.41 19.21
CA ALA A 730 46.55 21.30 20.05
C ALA A 730 47.96 21.48 19.45
N VAL A 731 48.48 22.68 19.52
CA VAL A 731 49.77 23.09 18.95
C VAL A 731 50.71 23.66 20.04
N ALA A 732 52.02 23.49 19.84
CA ALA A 732 52.99 24.05 20.75
C ALA A 732 52.95 25.61 20.69
N SER A 733 52.81 26.27 21.85
CA SER A 733 52.69 27.73 21.96
C SER A 733 53.08 28.18 23.37
N THR A 734 53.42 29.43 23.50
CA THR A 734 53.70 30.12 24.78
C THR A 734 52.41 30.51 25.55
N TYR A 735 51.23 30.38 24.95
CA TYR A 735 49.98 30.56 25.67
C TYR A 735 49.72 29.42 26.67
N ALA A 736 48.90 29.70 27.68
CA ALA A 736 48.45 28.66 28.61
C ALA A 736 47.71 27.52 27.86
N ALA A 737 47.80 26.31 28.39
CA ALA A 737 47.11 25.16 27.77
C ALA A 737 45.60 25.41 27.57
N GLY A 738 45.07 25.09 26.41
CA GLY A 738 43.66 25.30 26.06
C GLY A 738 43.31 26.73 25.52
N THR A 739 44.24 27.68 25.54
CA THR A 739 44.08 29.01 24.91
C THR A 739 44.17 28.87 23.38
N VAL A 740 43.38 29.59 22.65
CA VAL A 740 43.39 29.58 21.16
C VAL A 740 44.70 30.27 20.70
N VAL A 741 45.46 29.61 19.84
CA VAL A 741 46.67 30.16 19.23
C VAL A 741 46.32 30.91 17.96
N TYR A 742 45.55 30.30 17.09
CA TYR A 742 45.03 30.89 15.84
C TYR A 742 43.79 30.11 15.35
N GLY A 743 43.05 30.73 14.42
CA GLY A 743 42.01 30.09 13.62
C GLY A 743 42.41 30.07 12.13
N THR A 744 41.94 29.07 11.40
CA THR A 744 42.08 28.98 9.94
C THR A 744 40.76 28.63 9.27
N PRO A 745 40.40 29.28 8.13
CA PRO A 745 41.10 30.41 7.51
C PRO A 745 41.14 31.67 8.39
N SER A 746 41.84 32.68 7.97
CA SER A 746 41.92 34.00 8.60
C SER A 746 41.72 35.10 7.55
N GLY A 747 41.32 36.29 7.94
CA GLY A 747 41.06 37.42 7.04
C GLY A 747 39.57 37.52 6.70
N THR A 748 39.14 37.10 5.51
CA THR A 748 37.75 37.09 5.10
C THR A 748 37.35 35.71 4.59
N ALA A 749 36.12 35.31 4.88
CA ALA A 749 35.51 34.10 4.33
C ALA A 749 34.00 34.29 4.14
N PRO A 750 33.32 33.48 3.33
CA PRO A 750 31.88 33.45 3.30
C PRO A 750 31.27 33.17 4.69
N THR A 751 30.16 33.80 5.03
CA THR A 751 29.37 33.45 6.23
C THR A 751 28.99 31.99 6.15
N GLY A 752 28.89 31.30 7.30
CA GLY A 752 28.75 29.85 7.35
C GLY A 752 30.06 29.05 7.21
N SER A 753 31.16 29.68 6.81
CA SER A 753 32.47 28.98 6.75
C SER A 753 32.91 28.48 8.12
N VAL A 754 33.55 27.30 8.11
CA VAL A 754 34.06 26.69 9.33
C VAL A 754 35.46 27.19 9.64
N ILE A 755 35.63 27.80 10.81
CA ILE A 755 36.93 28.26 11.31
C ILE A 755 37.48 27.21 12.28
N MET A 756 38.60 26.57 11.89
CA MET A 756 39.30 25.60 12.74
C MET A 756 40.14 26.35 13.79
N LEU A 757 39.85 26.15 15.07
CA LEU A 757 40.58 26.75 16.19
C LEU A 757 41.64 25.83 16.71
N TYR A 758 42.89 26.25 16.71
CA TYR A 758 44.06 25.52 17.24
C TYR A 758 44.41 26.05 18.63
N THR A 759 44.39 25.19 19.62
CA THR A 759 44.64 25.53 21.03
C THR A 759 46.07 25.22 21.45
N SER A 760 46.58 25.94 22.44
CA SER A 760 47.91 25.70 22.99
C SER A 760 48.01 24.42 23.79
N THR A 761 49.12 23.69 23.64
CA THR A 761 49.52 22.60 24.55
C THR A 761 50.07 23.12 25.89
N GLY A 762 50.31 24.41 26.04
CA GLY A 762 51.00 25.00 27.20
C GLY A 762 52.54 24.86 27.19
N HIS A 763 53.09 24.32 26.10
CA HIS A 763 54.54 24.10 25.96
C HIS A 763 55.06 24.92 24.78
N ALA A 764 56.12 25.67 24.98
CA ALA A 764 56.75 26.44 23.91
C ALA A 764 57.26 25.51 22.79
N PRO A 765 57.27 25.98 21.51
CA PRO A 765 57.85 25.22 20.41
C PRO A 765 59.31 24.86 20.71
N ALA A 766 59.73 23.62 20.43
CA ALA A 766 61.12 23.24 20.55
C ALA A 766 62.00 24.12 19.65
N PRO A 767 63.14 24.63 20.15
CA PRO A 767 64.01 25.45 19.31
C PRO A 767 64.46 24.66 18.07
N PRO A 768 64.63 25.33 16.92
CA PRO A 768 65.03 24.65 15.68
C PRO A 768 66.41 23.96 15.91
N LYS A 769 66.47 22.67 15.57
CA LYS A 769 67.74 21.93 15.60
C LYS A 769 68.74 22.63 14.70
N GLN A 770 69.83 23.24 15.31
CA GLN A 770 70.96 23.77 14.55
C GLN A 770 71.60 22.60 13.80
N HIS A 771 71.54 22.61 12.49
CA HIS A 771 72.38 21.77 11.66
C HIS A 771 73.83 22.11 11.88
N LYS A 772 74.59 21.34 12.63
CA LYS A 772 76.03 21.43 12.68
C LYS A 772 76.58 21.27 11.24
N LYS A 773 77.16 22.35 10.68
CA LYS A 773 77.94 22.28 9.44
C LYS A 773 79.07 21.24 9.63
N ALA A 774 79.03 20.16 8.88
CA ALA A 774 80.11 19.22 8.79
C ALA A 774 81.34 19.92 8.19
N ASN A 775 82.37 20.19 8.98
CA ASN A 775 83.67 20.64 8.52
C ASN A 775 84.36 19.52 7.69
N HIS A 776 84.29 19.66 6.35
CA HIS A 776 85.13 18.89 5.47
C HIS A 776 86.64 19.37 5.67
N LYS A 777 87.40 18.68 6.49
CA LYS A 777 88.82 18.74 6.40
C LYS A 777 89.33 18.13 5.10
N LYS A 778 89.81 18.96 4.19
CA LYS A 778 90.70 18.51 3.11
C LYS A 778 91.95 17.96 3.75
N GLY A 779 92.18 16.66 3.67
CA GLY A 779 93.48 16.05 3.84
C GLY A 779 94.11 15.76 2.49
N ARG A 780 95.40 16.07 2.42
CA ARG A 780 96.29 15.90 1.26
C ARG A 780 96.35 14.44 0.80
#